data_c3589ad45ce0034b6901c585815d19a0
#
_entry.id   c3589ad45ce0034b6901c585815d19a0
#
_cell.length_a   1.000
_cell.length_b   1.000
_cell.length_c   1.000
_cell.angle_alpha   90.00
_cell.angle_beta   90.00
_cell.angle_gamma   90.00
#
_symmetry.space_group_name_H-M   'P 1'
#
loop_
_entity.id
_entity.type
_entity.pdbx_description
1 polymer ?
#
loop_
_entity_poly.entity_id
_entity_poly.type
_entity_poly.pdbx_seq_one_letter_code
_entity_poly.pdbx_strand_id
1 'polypeptide(L)'
;MESHAKDIPLSRQMCASYDAYVASLPLILSRHKVDITRYAFDGEKHFHMDFVGAQLERPKFLEADGTSHEVGHLECLQRNLSYSLPLYTNVHVTLNGKKQVFQSVYIGKIPLMVGSKHDPNRRLCPHDPGGYFIVKGSEKTIVFQKAHIHNCPLTLHRFLNGAHSFAVCCKSEGEGVAVTTIKWNGRAMVSFPKLKDEMTVGTLLSLLPPIKFLSLTEEEHAFFKDSLDDVSSISIQDTYLLGEEEDDRMEKMLSYCIPHTKYKADYILLMLKQLYRDIHAKQWSDKDSLMFQRIEMVHDLLSGLTHHLLNKMTHTIYQFLHRKMTGNIQKGTILRLLSRTTTITDGLQFALGTGNWNTPSFDGRQRVGVAQLLQRGTVYTAISQLRRVSSSIKPEQKLSKPRFLHGTHRGRLCYLETPEGASVGLESQLSLGAYVSITTPSDAIHELISDITGQLLILINGGIVGYGNEEVAGVVRAARRTGQISKDVSVTINDATICVPNVSIRTNSGRICRPLYILPRKESKDMSFTQMLSEGIVEYLDVYEEDTMHIGTTHEEIDPSLMLGFCVGTTPYSDRNPAPRNTYQAAMLKQAQSVNSIAFQDRFDTTTNVLHYGQKPLVSTEVERVYPHALPTGVNAIVAIMPFEYNQEDSIIMNRYSVDRGFGRCTQLKTIKDTLCPDESYTGFPSVNSVVKKGQLLIEKTKNGYRKVGGKRVSYETKVNVDSQHDGVVDKILVYKERNGSDACKVRLRKARIPTMGDKFASRSAQKGTVGLLVRGEDMPFTLDGITPDIILNPHAIPSRMTMAQILECLKSKYGSYMGLQDGSPFNGDTAEGLMDMLHTMGFRRDGTQVMQSGITGERYSVPIFIGPTFYQRLKHNADDKIHARGRGRTCFLTRQPNEGRANGGALRVGEMEKDALLAHSVPHVLVERLMHSSDAYEMGVCACGLTHSVRGGVCNRCASAAKTMTVPYAFKLLVQELQSMCIEVKLK
;
A
#
# COMPACT_ATOMS: atom_id res chain seq x y z
N MET A 1 -24.35 -11.52 13.96
CA MET A 1 -23.03 -11.23 13.44
C MET A 1 -22.26 -12.45 12.95
N GLU A 2 -22.25 -13.59 13.67
CA GLU A 2 -21.50 -14.78 13.18
C GLU A 2 -21.86 -15.21 11.76
N SER A 3 -23.13 -15.12 11.35
CA SER A 3 -23.56 -15.38 9.97
C SER A 3 -23.12 -14.27 8.99
N HIS A 4 -22.96 -13.04 9.46
CA HIS A 4 -22.70 -11.86 8.63
C HIS A 4 -21.21 -11.69 8.32
N ALA A 5 -20.35 -11.93 9.30
CA ALA A 5 -18.93 -11.66 9.17
C ALA A 5 -18.18 -12.80 8.43
N LYS A 6 -18.69 -14.03 8.42
CA LYS A 6 -18.13 -15.13 7.58
C LYS A 6 -18.17 -14.82 6.09
N ASP A 7 -19.12 -14.02 5.67
CA ASP A 7 -19.33 -13.64 4.27
C ASP A 7 -18.72 -12.30 3.89
N ILE A 8 -18.24 -11.49 4.87
CA ILE A 8 -17.55 -10.22 4.59
C ILE A 8 -16.15 -10.50 4.04
N PRO A 9 -15.91 -10.20 2.77
CA PRO A 9 -14.70 -10.64 2.09
C PRO A 9 -13.54 -9.67 2.32
N LEU A 10 -12.67 -9.93 3.30
CA LEU A 10 -11.52 -9.04 3.55
C LEU A 10 -10.55 -8.93 2.38
N SER A 11 -10.22 -10.04 1.74
CA SER A 11 -9.36 -10.07 0.54
C SER A 11 -10.12 -10.38 -0.76
N ARG A 12 -11.36 -10.89 -0.66
CA ARG A 12 -12.19 -11.22 -1.84
C ARG A 12 -12.44 -10.01 -2.73
N GLN A 13 -12.46 -8.80 -2.16
CA GLN A 13 -12.64 -7.58 -2.93
C GLN A 13 -11.45 -7.30 -3.87
N MET A 14 -10.22 -7.57 -3.42
CA MET A 14 -9.03 -7.53 -4.26
C MET A 14 -9.14 -8.52 -5.41
N CYS A 15 -9.49 -9.77 -5.09
CA CYS A 15 -9.66 -10.83 -6.08
C CYS A 15 -10.80 -10.51 -7.06
N ALA A 16 -11.95 -10.03 -6.57
CA ALA A 16 -13.07 -9.63 -7.42
C ALA A 16 -12.71 -8.47 -8.37
N SER A 17 -11.95 -7.49 -7.88
CA SER A 17 -11.43 -6.40 -8.71
C SER A 17 -10.46 -6.91 -9.78
N TYR A 18 -9.60 -7.88 -9.45
CA TYR A 18 -8.71 -8.50 -10.42
C TYR A 18 -9.48 -9.34 -11.45
N ASP A 19 -10.49 -10.11 -11.02
CA ASP A 19 -11.34 -10.88 -11.92
C ASP A 19 -12.08 -9.97 -12.91
N ALA A 20 -12.54 -8.80 -12.45
CA ALA A 20 -13.14 -7.77 -13.31
C ALA A 20 -12.13 -7.20 -14.34
N TYR A 21 -10.86 -7.00 -13.93
CA TYR A 21 -9.80 -6.62 -14.86
C TYR A 21 -9.60 -7.68 -15.96
N VAL A 22 -9.51 -8.96 -15.58
CA VAL A 22 -9.34 -10.03 -16.55
C VAL A 22 -10.54 -10.10 -17.51
N ALA A 23 -11.76 -9.94 -17.00
CA ALA A 23 -12.98 -9.91 -17.82
C ALA A 23 -13.01 -8.73 -18.80
N SER A 24 -12.36 -7.61 -18.47
CA SER A 24 -12.30 -6.42 -19.33
C SER A 24 -11.21 -6.48 -20.42
N LEU A 25 -10.30 -7.45 -20.38
CA LEU A 25 -9.19 -7.56 -21.34
C LEU A 25 -9.63 -7.60 -22.81
N PRO A 26 -10.67 -8.36 -23.22
CA PRO A 26 -11.12 -8.35 -24.61
C PRO A 26 -11.54 -6.95 -25.08
N LEU A 27 -12.23 -6.19 -24.23
CA LEU A 27 -12.64 -4.82 -24.51
C LEU A 27 -11.43 -3.87 -24.57
N ILE A 28 -10.47 -4.04 -23.65
CA ILE A 28 -9.24 -3.26 -23.66
C ILE A 28 -8.47 -3.46 -24.96
N LEU A 29 -8.31 -4.70 -25.38
CA LEU A 29 -7.59 -5.05 -26.63
C LEU A 29 -8.29 -4.49 -27.88
N SER A 30 -9.61 -4.60 -27.98
CA SER A 30 -10.38 -4.15 -29.16
C SER A 30 -10.33 -2.64 -29.40
N ARG A 31 -10.01 -1.84 -28.34
CA ARG A 31 -9.85 -0.38 -28.46
C ARG A 31 -8.54 0.04 -29.13
N HIS A 32 -7.56 -0.87 -29.21
CA HIS A 32 -6.25 -0.57 -29.76
C HIS A 32 -6.14 -1.09 -31.18
N LYS A 33 -6.07 -0.16 -32.14
CA LYS A 33 -5.97 -0.42 -33.58
C LYS A 33 -4.70 0.21 -34.13
N VAL A 34 -4.21 -0.31 -35.27
CA VAL A 34 -3.10 0.30 -35.98
C VAL A 34 -3.56 0.55 -37.40
N ASP A 35 -3.75 1.81 -37.73
CA ASP A 35 -4.15 2.28 -39.06
C ASP A 35 -2.99 3.05 -39.70
N ILE A 36 -2.59 2.67 -40.91
CA ILE A 36 -1.52 3.32 -41.66
C ILE A 36 -1.98 3.48 -43.11
N THR A 37 -2.06 4.72 -43.53
CA THR A 37 -2.25 5.06 -44.95
C THR A 37 -0.99 5.72 -45.44
N ARG A 38 -0.45 5.28 -46.59
CA ARG A 38 0.74 5.83 -47.20
C ARG A 38 0.66 5.80 -48.71
N TYR A 39 1.03 6.90 -49.33
CA TYR A 39 1.20 7.00 -50.79
C TYR A 39 2.57 6.45 -51.18
N ALA A 40 2.60 5.44 -52.05
CA ALA A 40 3.79 4.85 -52.63
C ALA A 40 3.73 4.98 -54.14
N PHE A 41 4.85 4.74 -54.85
CA PHE A 41 4.93 4.81 -56.33
C PHE A 41 3.91 3.92 -57.04
N ASP A 42 3.44 2.82 -56.35
CA ASP A 42 2.49 1.84 -56.90
C ASP A 42 1.03 2.14 -56.48
N GLY A 43 0.73 3.31 -55.91
CA GLY A 43 -0.58 3.69 -55.43
C GLY A 43 -0.67 3.77 -53.87
N GLU A 44 -1.87 4.08 -53.40
CA GLU A 44 -2.17 4.20 -51.96
C GLU A 44 -2.17 2.83 -51.28
N LYS A 45 -1.38 2.66 -50.23
CA LYS A 45 -1.29 1.43 -49.41
C LYS A 45 -1.95 1.66 -48.06
N HIS A 46 -2.98 0.85 -47.79
CA HIS A 46 -3.70 0.85 -46.53
C HIS A 46 -3.35 -0.38 -45.72
N PHE A 47 -2.96 -0.17 -44.48
CA PHE A 47 -2.73 -1.21 -43.46
C PHE A 47 -3.61 -0.96 -42.25
N HIS A 48 -4.44 -1.94 -41.92
CA HIS A 48 -5.29 -1.93 -40.71
C HIS A 48 -5.05 -3.19 -39.92
N MET A 49 -4.92 -3.07 -38.58
CA MET A 49 -4.71 -4.18 -37.66
C MET A 49 -5.55 -4.01 -36.39
N ASP A 50 -6.36 -5.01 -36.11
CA ASP A 50 -7.22 -5.10 -34.91
C ASP A 50 -6.86 -6.31 -34.06
N PHE A 51 -7.07 -6.16 -32.76
CA PHE A 51 -6.99 -7.25 -31.79
C PHE A 51 -8.41 -7.70 -31.41
N VAL A 52 -8.71 -8.99 -31.53
CA VAL A 52 -10.04 -9.55 -31.30
C VAL A 52 -10.00 -10.66 -30.27
N GLY A 53 -10.66 -10.43 -29.11
CA GLY A 53 -10.73 -11.37 -28.02
C GLY A 53 -9.44 -11.48 -27.21
N ALA A 54 -9.54 -12.12 -26.07
CA ALA A 54 -8.43 -12.43 -25.18
C ALA A 54 -8.56 -13.88 -24.68
N GLN A 55 -7.51 -14.66 -24.81
CA GLN A 55 -7.42 -16.01 -24.31
C GLN A 55 -6.27 -16.09 -23.32
N LEU A 56 -6.53 -16.61 -22.12
CA LEU A 56 -5.54 -16.82 -21.08
C LEU A 56 -5.30 -18.31 -20.90
N GLU A 57 -4.05 -18.72 -20.90
CA GLU A 57 -3.65 -20.08 -20.58
C GLU A 57 -3.20 -20.19 -19.12
N ARG A 58 -3.11 -21.44 -18.61
CA ARG A 58 -2.58 -21.71 -17.27
C ARG A 58 -1.13 -21.21 -17.13
N PRO A 59 -0.68 -20.89 -15.90
CA PRO A 59 0.67 -20.40 -15.66
C PRO A 59 1.70 -21.49 -16.05
N LYS A 60 2.51 -21.20 -17.04
CA LYS A 60 3.55 -22.09 -17.58
C LYS A 60 4.92 -21.43 -17.50
N PHE A 61 5.93 -22.23 -17.17
CA PHE A 61 7.32 -21.82 -17.19
C PHE A 61 8.08 -22.64 -18.24
N LEU A 62 8.91 -21.95 -19.00
CA LEU A 62 9.80 -22.55 -19.99
C LEU A 62 11.19 -22.66 -19.36
N GLU A 63 11.67 -23.88 -19.16
CA GLU A 63 13.02 -24.14 -18.66
C GLU A 63 14.08 -23.81 -19.73
N ALA A 64 15.34 -23.71 -19.32
CA ALA A 64 16.44 -23.42 -20.22
C ALA A 64 16.69 -24.54 -21.27
N ASP A 65 16.24 -25.74 -20.98
CA ASP A 65 16.30 -26.92 -21.88
C ASP A 65 15.15 -26.95 -22.91
N GLY A 66 14.23 -25.99 -22.85
CA GLY A 66 13.08 -25.92 -23.76
C GLY A 66 11.83 -26.67 -23.29
N THR A 67 11.89 -27.37 -22.16
CA THR A 67 10.72 -28.02 -21.57
C THR A 67 9.79 -26.98 -20.92
N SER A 68 8.47 -27.19 -21.04
CA SER A 68 7.50 -26.32 -20.37
C SER A 68 6.65 -27.13 -19.41
N HIS A 69 6.45 -26.61 -18.20
CA HIS A 69 5.59 -27.22 -17.20
C HIS A 69 4.69 -26.18 -16.52
N GLU A 70 3.58 -26.62 -15.93
CA GLU A 70 2.72 -25.74 -15.12
C GLU A 70 3.43 -25.43 -13.80
N VAL A 71 3.39 -24.15 -13.40
CA VAL A 71 4.08 -23.65 -12.22
C VAL A 71 3.09 -23.22 -11.17
N GLY A 72 3.31 -23.69 -9.93
CA GLY A 72 2.57 -23.25 -8.76
C GLY A 72 3.18 -22.00 -8.10
N HIS A 73 2.37 -21.33 -7.27
CA HIS A 73 2.81 -20.13 -6.58
C HIS A 73 3.96 -20.40 -5.56
N LEU A 74 4.00 -21.58 -4.91
CA LEU A 74 5.09 -21.95 -4.02
C LEU A 74 6.42 -22.10 -4.78
N GLU A 75 6.40 -22.76 -5.93
CA GLU A 75 7.58 -22.89 -6.79
C GLU A 75 8.08 -21.51 -7.27
N CYS A 76 7.16 -20.63 -7.63
CA CYS A 76 7.52 -19.26 -8.00
C CYS A 76 8.25 -18.51 -6.86
N LEU A 77 7.81 -18.69 -5.60
CA LEU A 77 8.46 -18.11 -4.43
C LEU A 77 9.85 -18.72 -4.17
N GLN A 78 9.95 -20.05 -4.32
CA GLN A 78 11.19 -20.77 -4.08
C GLN A 78 12.25 -20.48 -5.14
N ARG A 79 11.87 -20.48 -6.42
CA ARG A 79 12.77 -20.32 -7.58
C ARG A 79 12.89 -18.88 -8.10
N ASN A 80 12.39 -17.89 -7.40
CA ASN A 80 12.38 -16.48 -7.81
C ASN A 80 11.70 -16.21 -9.17
N LEU A 81 10.65 -16.99 -9.50
CA LEU A 81 9.89 -16.83 -10.73
C LEU A 81 8.74 -15.83 -10.55
N SER A 82 8.17 -15.39 -11.68
CA SER A 82 6.94 -14.58 -11.68
C SER A 82 5.73 -15.45 -12.01
N TYR A 83 4.69 -15.38 -11.16
CA TYR A 83 3.45 -16.09 -11.36
C TYR A 83 2.55 -15.32 -12.32
N SER A 84 2.37 -15.82 -13.55
CA SER A 84 1.70 -15.08 -14.61
C SER A 84 1.03 -16.00 -15.64
N LEU A 85 -0.04 -15.47 -16.26
CA LEU A 85 -0.81 -16.13 -17.32
C LEU A 85 -0.33 -15.67 -18.68
N PRO A 86 -0.03 -16.57 -19.64
CA PRO A 86 0.18 -16.20 -21.03
C PRO A 86 -1.09 -15.63 -21.65
N LEU A 87 -1.00 -14.50 -22.33
CA LEU A 87 -2.09 -13.83 -23.02
C LEU A 87 -1.96 -14.02 -24.53
N TYR A 88 -3.00 -14.55 -25.13
CA TYR A 88 -3.16 -14.74 -26.56
C TYR A 88 -4.37 -13.93 -27.06
N THR A 89 -4.29 -13.48 -28.32
CA THR A 89 -5.38 -12.78 -29.01
C THR A 89 -5.42 -13.17 -30.48
N ASN A 90 -6.57 -13.02 -31.11
CA ASN A 90 -6.67 -13.11 -32.55
C ASN A 90 -6.36 -11.74 -33.15
N VAL A 91 -5.47 -11.73 -34.17
CA VAL A 91 -5.06 -10.50 -34.81
C VAL A 91 -5.61 -10.50 -36.25
N HIS A 92 -6.45 -9.53 -36.54
CA HIS A 92 -6.98 -9.30 -37.85
C HIS A 92 -6.14 -8.25 -38.56
N VAL A 93 -5.58 -8.58 -39.71
CA VAL A 93 -4.76 -7.67 -40.50
C VAL A 93 -5.39 -7.53 -41.89
N THR A 94 -5.64 -6.30 -42.29
CA THR A 94 -6.08 -5.94 -43.61
C THR A 94 -4.97 -5.18 -44.32
N LEU A 95 -4.48 -5.69 -45.43
CA LEU A 95 -3.46 -5.04 -46.28
C LEU A 95 -4.04 -4.86 -47.69
N ASN A 96 -4.23 -3.62 -48.10
CA ASN A 96 -4.80 -3.27 -49.41
C ASN A 96 -6.11 -4.04 -49.73
N GLY A 97 -7.05 -4.08 -48.77
CA GLY A 97 -8.33 -4.79 -48.92
C GLY A 97 -8.27 -6.33 -48.72
N LYS A 98 -7.08 -6.93 -48.64
CA LYS A 98 -6.94 -8.36 -48.35
C LYS A 98 -6.90 -8.63 -46.85
N LYS A 99 -7.96 -9.26 -46.32
CA LYS A 99 -8.07 -9.63 -44.92
C LYS A 99 -7.29 -10.92 -44.64
N GLN A 100 -6.56 -10.94 -43.51
CA GLN A 100 -5.86 -12.09 -42.97
C GLN A 100 -6.13 -12.18 -41.46
N VAL A 101 -6.42 -13.36 -40.97
CA VAL A 101 -6.66 -13.61 -39.56
C VAL A 101 -5.56 -14.50 -39.02
N PHE A 102 -4.88 -14.06 -37.98
CA PHE A 102 -3.93 -14.85 -37.21
C PHE A 102 -4.58 -15.25 -35.90
N GLN A 103 -4.78 -16.54 -35.70
CA GLN A 103 -5.39 -17.09 -34.50
C GLN A 103 -4.34 -17.32 -33.42
N SER A 104 -4.74 -17.10 -32.15
CA SER A 104 -3.95 -17.40 -30.93
C SER A 104 -2.52 -16.84 -30.97
N VAL A 105 -2.38 -15.55 -31.26
CA VAL A 105 -1.09 -14.88 -31.29
C VAL A 105 -0.70 -14.50 -29.86
N TYR A 106 0.46 -14.94 -29.39
CA TYR A 106 1.02 -14.55 -28.10
C TYR A 106 1.43 -13.09 -28.10
N ILE A 107 0.94 -12.31 -27.15
CA ILE A 107 1.25 -10.87 -27.00
C ILE A 107 1.92 -10.49 -25.67
N GLY A 108 1.95 -11.39 -24.71
CA GLY A 108 2.61 -11.14 -23.42
C GLY A 108 2.13 -12.04 -22.29
N LYS A 109 2.59 -11.76 -21.08
CA LYS A 109 2.15 -12.41 -19.85
C LYS A 109 1.54 -11.40 -18.89
N ILE A 110 0.42 -11.77 -18.28
CA ILE A 110 -0.27 -10.97 -17.27
C ILE A 110 0.00 -11.57 -15.89
N PRO A 111 0.45 -10.78 -14.89
CA PRO A 111 0.63 -11.27 -13.52
C PRO A 111 -0.66 -11.86 -12.97
N LEU A 112 -0.59 -13.05 -12.38
CA LEU A 112 -1.73 -13.75 -11.80
C LEU A 112 -1.83 -13.43 -10.30
N MET A 113 -3.03 -13.03 -9.86
CA MET A 113 -3.31 -12.81 -8.45
C MET A 113 -3.63 -14.13 -7.74
N VAL A 114 -2.94 -14.39 -6.64
CA VAL A 114 -3.17 -15.58 -5.80
C VAL A 114 -4.56 -15.50 -5.17
N GLY A 115 -5.33 -16.58 -5.27
CA GLY A 115 -6.69 -16.67 -4.75
C GLY A 115 -7.79 -16.13 -5.66
N SER A 116 -7.46 -15.63 -6.88
CA SER A 116 -8.43 -15.24 -7.90
C SER A 116 -9.14 -16.45 -8.52
N LYS A 117 -10.21 -16.24 -9.29
CA LYS A 117 -10.92 -17.31 -10.02
C LYS A 117 -10.04 -18.00 -11.06
N HIS A 118 -9.04 -17.28 -11.57
CA HIS A 118 -8.11 -17.76 -12.58
C HIS A 118 -6.90 -18.49 -12.01
N ASP A 119 -6.77 -18.56 -10.68
CA ASP A 119 -5.69 -19.28 -9.99
C ASP A 119 -6.01 -20.77 -9.88
N PRO A 120 -5.31 -21.67 -10.61
CA PRO A 120 -5.58 -23.11 -10.59
C PRO A 120 -5.30 -23.74 -9.21
N ASN A 121 -4.33 -23.20 -8.46
CA ASN A 121 -3.90 -23.72 -7.16
C ASN A 121 -4.56 -23.02 -5.97
N ARG A 122 -5.41 -22.08 -6.23
CA ARG A 122 -6.16 -21.17 -5.35
C ARG A 122 -5.38 -20.61 -4.14
N ARG A 123 -4.84 -21.42 -3.21
CA ARG A 123 -4.20 -20.96 -1.97
C ARG A 123 -3.06 -21.88 -1.54
N LEU A 124 -1.99 -21.30 -1.00
CA LEU A 124 -0.91 -22.05 -0.33
C LEU A 124 -1.39 -22.77 0.93
N CYS A 125 -2.29 -22.13 1.66
CA CYS A 125 -2.79 -22.62 2.92
C CYS A 125 -4.21 -22.05 3.13
N PRO A 126 -5.11 -22.74 3.84
CA PRO A 126 -6.47 -22.27 4.11
C PRO A 126 -6.51 -20.91 4.84
N HIS A 127 -5.45 -20.57 5.57
CA HIS A 127 -5.32 -19.31 6.32
C HIS A 127 -4.65 -18.18 5.51
N ASP A 128 -4.24 -18.43 4.25
CA ASP A 128 -3.70 -17.38 3.40
C ASP A 128 -4.84 -16.51 2.85
N PRO A 129 -4.83 -15.19 3.06
CA PRO A 129 -5.88 -14.32 2.55
C PRO A 129 -5.93 -14.23 1.02
N GLY A 130 -4.84 -14.51 0.29
CA GLY A 130 -4.74 -14.23 -1.14
C GLY A 130 -4.72 -12.73 -1.43
N GLY A 131 -5.03 -12.31 -2.68
CA GLY A 131 -5.11 -10.90 -3.06
C GLY A 131 -3.76 -10.24 -3.33
N TYR A 132 -2.72 -11.01 -3.65
CA TYR A 132 -1.38 -10.52 -3.94
C TYR A 132 -0.80 -11.19 -5.20
N PHE A 133 0.26 -10.60 -5.72
CA PHE A 133 1.00 -11.09 -6.89
C PHE A 133 2.37 -11.62 -6.47
N ILE A 134 2.91 -12.56 -7.25
CA ILE A 134 4.29 -13.03 -7.09
C ILE A 134 5.10 -12.56 -8.30
N VAL A 135 6.07 -11.69 -8.07
CA VAL A 135 6.93 -11.12 -9.10
C VAL A 135 8.38 -11.35 -8.73
N LYS A 136 9.10 -12.13 -9.54
CA LYS A 136 10.50 -12.51 -9.31
C LYS A 136 10.71 -13.06 -7.88
N GLY A 137 9.84 -13.95 -7.44
CA GLY A 137 9.88 -14.58 -6.13
C GLY A 137 9.55 -13.68 -4.94
N SER A 138 9.05 -12.48 -5.19
CA SER A 138 8.60 -11.55 -4.15
C SER A 138 7.09 -11.38 -4.20
N GLU A 139 6.44 -11.45 -3.05
CA GLU A 139 5.02 -11.17 -2.92
C GLU A 139 4.77 -9.66 -2.97
N LYS A 140 3.91 -9.22 -3.87
CA LYS A 140 3.58 -7.80 -4.10
C LYS A 140 2.09 -7.60 -4.00
N THR A 141 1.68 -6.56 -3.31
CA THR A 141 0.28 -6.13 -3.24
C THR A 141 0.11 -4.75 -3.81
N ILE A 142 -1.02 -4.50 -4.46
CA ILE A 142 -1.43 -3.17 -4.90
C ILE A 142 -2.17 -2.51 -3.74
N VAL A 143 -1.69 -1.34 -3.32
CA VAL A 143 -2.36 -0.52 -2.30
C VAL A 143 -3.40 0.35 -3.00
N PHE A 144 -4.62 0.38 -2.49
CA PHE A 144 -5.69 1.21 -3.02
C PHE A 144 -5.31 2.69 -3.01
N GLN A 145 -5.66 3.41 -4.08
CA GLN A 145 -5.29 4.81 -4.25
C GLN A 145 -6.51 5.70 -4.16
N LYS A 146 -6.48 6.73 -3.31
CA LYS A 146 -7.47 7.81 -3.32
C LYS A 146 -7.29 8.65 -4.58
N ALA A 147 -8.36 8.84 -5.32
CA ALA A 147 -8.42 9.70 -6.51
C ALA A 147 -9.65 10.59 -6.47
N HIS A 148 -9.67 11.65 -7.25
CA HIS A 148 -10.89 12.46 -7.42
C HIS A 148 -11.90 11.72 -8.28
N ILE A 149 -13.17 11.95 -8.00
CA ILE A 149 -14.28 11.41 -8.80
C ILE A 149 -14.16 11.84 -10.25
N HIS A 150 -14.60 10.97 -11.16
CA HIS A 150 -14.68 11.28 -12.58
C HIS A 150 -16.09 11.72 -12.98
N ASN A 151 -16.17 12.46 -14.09
CA ASN A 151 -17.39 12.87 -14.75
C ASN A 151 -18.35 13.69 -13.85
N CYS A 152 -17.82 14.37 -12.86
CA CYS A 152 -18.56 15.23 -11.96
C CYS A 152 -17.87 16.60 -11.87
N PRO A 153 -18.62 17.71 -12.02
CA PRO A 153 -18.04 19.03 -11.89
C PRO A 153 -17.73 19.35 -10.43
N LEU A 154 -16.53 19.86 -10.16
CA LEU A 154 -16.02 20.23 -8.83
C LEU A 154 -15.73 21.71 -8.81
N THR A 155 -16.33 22.46 -7.89
CA THR A 155 -16.04 23.88 -7.71
C THR A 155 -14.83 24.05 -6.78
N LEU A 156 -13.80 24.70 -7.28
CA LEU A 156 -12.58 25.01 -6.58
C LEU A 156 -12.52 26.51 -6.27
N HIS A 157 -12.12 26.83 -5.06
CA HIS A 157 -11.89 28.19 -4.63
C HIS A 157 -10.43 28.40 -4.26
N ARG A 158 -9.85 29.53 -4.70
CA ARG A 158 -8.53 29.98 -4.29
C ARG A 158 -8.61 31.45 -3.88
N PHE A 159 -7.90 31.81 -2.84
CA PHE A 159 -7.68 33.18 -2.44
C PHE A 159 -6.24 33.55 -2.77
N LEU A 160 -6.05 34.41 -3.77
CA LEU A 160 -4.74 34.83 -4.26
C LEU A 160 -4.71 36.36 -4.35
N ASN A 161 -3.68 37.00 -3.79
CA ASN A 161 -3.44 38.45 -3.88
C ASN A 161 -4.65 39.32 -3.46
N GLY A 162 -5.40 38.87 -2.44
CA GLY A 162 -6.57 39.64 -1.96
C GLY A 162 -7.85 39.41 -2.76
N ALA A 163 -7.85 38.61 -3.81
CA ALA A 163 -9.01 38.31 -4.64
C ALA A 163 -9.45 36.86 -4.53
N HIS A 164 -10.78 36.64 -4.59
CA HIS A 164 -11.38 35.32 -4.68
C HIS A 164 -11.42 34.87 -6.14
N SER A 165 -10.81 33.72 -6.45
CA SER A 165 -10.87 33.09 -7.75
C SER A 165 -11.64 31.79 -7.63
N PHE A 166 -12.65 31.61 -8.47
CA PHE A 166 -13.45 30.39 -8.58
C PHE A 166 -13.12 29.64 -9.86
N ALA A 167 -13.16 28.32 -9.81
CA ALA A 167 -13.01 27.47 -10.99
C ALA A 167 -13.86 26.22 -10.83
N VAL A 168 -14.52 25.78 -11.89
CA VAL A 168 -15.19 24.49 -11.95
C VAL A 168 -14.36 23.57 -12.81
N CYS A 169 -13.94 22.44 -12.25
CA CYS A 169 -13.17 21.41 -12.92
C CYS A 169 -14.01 20.16 -13.10
N CYS A 170 -13.98 19.58 -14.28
CA CYS A 170 -14.50 18.24 -14.54
C CYS A 170 -13.38 17.33 -15.02
N LYS A 171 -13.14 16.24 -14.30
CA LYS A 171 -12.21 15.17 -14.69
C LYS A 171 -13.00 14.11 -15.46
N SER A 172 -12.82 14.07 -16.75
CA SER A 172 -13.61 13.22 -17.67
C SER A 172 -12.84 11.96 -18.05
N GLU A 173 -13.56 10.85 -18.12
CA GLU A 173 -13.06 9.55 -18.53
C GLU A 173 -13.40 9.33 -20.02
N GLY A 174 -12.39 9.00 -20.86
CA GLY A 174 -12.50 8.73 -22.28
C GLY A 174 -11.41 7.77 -22.74
N GLU A 175 -10.77 7.98 -23.88
CA GLU A 175 -9.57 7.24 -24.30
C GLU A 175 -8.37 7.48 -23.36
N GLY A 176 -8.48 8.47 -22.50
CA GLY A 176 -7.59 8.83 -21.41
C GLY A 176 -8.35 9.74 -20.45
N VAL A 177 -7.68 10.21 -19.42
CA VAL A 177 -8.29 11.16 -18.49
C VAL A 177 -8.05 12.58 -18.99
N ALA A 178 -9.13 13.28 -19.30
CA ALA A 178 -9.11 14.69 -19.69
C ALA A 178 -9.67 15.56 -18.55
N VAL A 179 -9.10 16.74 -18.34
CA VAL A 179 -9.59 17.70 -17.35
C VAL A 179 -10.00 18.97 -18.06
N THR A 180 -11.25 19.29 -17.99
CA THR A 180 -11.80 20.55 -18.46
C THR A 180 -12.03 21.47 -17.27
N THR A 181 -11.47 22.67 -17.32
CA THR A 181 -11.58 23.65 -16.23
C THR A 181 -12.16 24.95 -16.77
N ILE A 182 -13.20 25.46 -16.13
CA ILE A 182 -13.76 26.80 -16.37
C ILE A 182 -13.32 27.69 -15.19
N LYS A 183 -12.52 28.70 -15.46
CA LYS A 183 -12.04 29.67 -14.45
C LYS A 183 -12.84 30.96 -14.53
N TRP A 184 -13.08 31.58 -13.38
CA TRP A 184 -13.74 32.86 -13.27
C TRP A 184 -12.80 33.91 -12.64
N ASN A 185 -12.40 34.89 -13.44
CA ASN A 185 -11.62 36.06 -13.02
C ASN A 185 -12.26 37.35 -13.59
N GLY A 186 -13.59 37.46 -13.49
CA GLY A 186 -14.34 38.47 -14.18
C GLY A 186 -14.81 38.07 -15.60
N ARG A 187 -14.16 37.07 -16.20
CA ARG A 187 -14.56 36.38 -17.44
C ARG A 187 -14.45 34.87 -17.24
N ALA A 188 -15.33 34.13 -17.90
CA ALA A 188 -15.31 32.67 -17.89
C ALA A 188 -14.38 32.14 -19.00
N MET A 189 -13.23 31.64 -18.58
CA MET A 189 -12.20 31.09 -19.45
C MET A 189 -12.15 29.57 -19.32
N VAL A 190 -12.05 28.85 -20.44
CA VAL A 190 -11.98 27.39 -20.49
C VAL A 190 -10.59 26.92 -20.86
N SER A 191 -10.14 25.89 -20.16
CA SER A 191 -8.91 25.16 -20.49
C SER A 191 -9.13 23.65 -20.45
N PHE A 192 -8.55 22.92 -21.41
CA PHE A 192 -8.56 21.45 -21.48
C PHE A 192 -7.29 20.93 -22.18
N PRO A 193 -7.00 19.62 -22.12
CA PRO A 193 -5.76 19.06 -22.70
C PRO A 193 -5.63 19.37 -24.21
N LYS A 194 -4.40 19.60 -24.65
CA LYS A 194 -4.02 19.95 -26.05
C LYS A 194 -4.32 21.38 -26.48
N LEU A 195 -5.01 22.16 -25.69
CA LEU A 195 -5.13 23.60 -25.87
C LEU A 195 -3.89 24.28 -25.28
N LYS A 196 -3.28 25.24 -26.02
CA LYS A 196 -2.12 26.01 -25.52
C LYS A 196 -2.52 27.12 -24.58
N ASP A 197 -3.48 27.92 -25.02
CA ASP A 197 -3.98 29.08 -24.31
C ASP A 197 -5.44 28.87 -23.87
N GLU A 198 -5.87 29.57 -22.83
CA GLU A 198 -7.26 29.52 -22.37
C GLU A 198 -8.15 30.27 -23.38
N MET A 199 -9.33 29.72 -23.67
CA MET A 199 -10.32 30.35 -24.55
C MET A 199 -11.56 30.81 -23.79
N THR A 200 -12.35 31.73 -24.35
CA THR A 200 -13.63 32.12 -23.79
C THR A 200 -14.68 31.02 -23.99
N VAL A 201 -15.66 30.96 -23.08
CA VAL A 201 -16.73 29.98 -23.19
C VAL A 201 -17.56 30.17 -24.46
N GLY A 202 -17.80 31.45 -24.90
CA GLY A 202 -18.51 31.74 -26.14
C GLY A 202 -17.84 31.11 -27.38
N THR A 203 -16.52 31.26 -27.49
CA THR A 203 -15.74 30.61 -28.56
C THR A 203 -15.88 29.10 -28.54
N LEU A 204 -15.82 28.47 -27.36
CA LEU A 204 -15.97 27.01 -27.25
C LEU A 204 -17.37 26.55 -27.66
N LEU A 205 -18.43 27.25 -27.21
CA LEU A 205 -19.82 26.90 -27.53
C LEU A 205 -20.12 27.03 -29.03
N SER A 206 -19.49 27.98 -29.73
CA SER A 206 -19.67 28.13 -31.19
C SER A 206 -19.06 26.97 -32.00
N LEU A 207 -18.07 26.26 -31.43
CA LEU A 207 -17.39 25.09 -32.05
C LEU A 207 -18.08 23.76 -31.71
N LEU A 208 -18.95 23.73 -30.72
CA LEU A 208 -19.61 22.51 -30.25
C LEU A 208 -20.99 22.33 -30.95
N PRO A 209 -21.51 21.08 -30.97
CA PRO A 209 -22.86 20.81 -31.44
C PRO A 209 -23.90 21.65 -30.68
N PRO A 210 -25.04 21.99 -31.31
CA PRO A 210 -26.05 22.85 -30.71
C PRO A 210 -26.59 22.28 -29.40
N ILE A 211 -26.94 23.18 -28.50
CA ILE A 211 -27.50 22.91 -27.19
C ILE A 211 -28.87 22.24 -27.36
N LYS A 212 -29.13 21.19 -26.60
CA LYS A 212 -30.37 20.38 -26.74
C LYS A 212 -31.22 20.34 -25.48
N PHE A 213 -30.61 20.32 -24.29
CA PHE A 213 -31.34 20.07 -23.04
C PHE A 213 -31.33 21.25 -22.07
N LEU A 214 -30.30 22.05 -22.01
CA LEU A 214 -30.17 23.10 -21.00
C LEU A 214 -30.18 24.48 -21.61
N SER A 215 -30.72 25.47 -20.87
CA SER A 215 -30.65 26.89 -21.20
C SER A 215 -30.22 27.69 -19.98
N LEU A 216 -29.56 28.80 -20.17
CA LEU A 216 -29.24 29.75 -19.10
C LEU A 216 -30.49 30.59 -18.80
N THR A 217 -30.73 30.97 -17.55
CA THR A 217 -31.69 31.95 -17.16
C THR A 217 -31.23 33.35 -17.60
N GLU A 218 -32.14 34.33 -17.63
CA GLU A 218 -31.79 35.71 -18.00
C GLU A 218 -30.70 36.31 -17.10
N GLU A 219 -30.77 36.00 -15.81
CA GLU A 219 -29.77 36.45 -14.82
C GLU A 219 -28.40 35.79 -15.03
N GLU A 220 -28.37 34.48 -15.28
CA GLU A 220 -27.14 33.74 -15.59
C GLU A 220 -26.50 34.22 -16.90
N HIS A 221 -27.33 34.48 -17.92
CA HIS A 221 -26.88 35.00 -19.20
C HIS A 221 -26.31 36.42 -19.06
N ALA A 222 -26.96 37.29 -18.28
CA ALA A 222 -26.49 38.63 -18.00
C ALA A 222 -25.16 38.63 -17.24
N PHE A 223 -24.97 37.67 -16.32
CA PHE A 223 -23.72 37.52 -15.54
C PHE A 223 -22.54 37.10 -16.41
N PHE A 224 -22.77 36.23 -17.39
CA PHE A 224 -21.68 35.69 -18.26
C PHE A 224 -21.64 36.38 -19.62
N LYS A 225 -22.38 37.47 -19.85
CA LYS A 225 -22.56 38.13 -21.15
C LYS A 225 -21.23 38.43 -21.86
N ASP A 226 -20.26 39.06 -21.16
CA ASP A 226 -18.97 39.41 -21.74
C ASP A 226 -18.15 38.20 -22.17
N SER A 227 -18.44 37.01 -21.60
CA SER A 227 -17.73 35.78 -21.92
C SER A 227 -18.42 34.93 -22.98
N LEU A 228 -19.74 35.15 -23.17
CA LEU A 228 -20.56 34.45 -24.16
C LEU A 228 -20.53 35.20 -25.51
N ASP A 229 -20.53 36.54 -25.48
CA ASP A 229 -20.52 37.38 -26.67
C ASP A 229 -19.10 37.49 -27.29
N ASP A 230 -18.05 37.19 -26.55
CA ASP A 230 -16.65 37.20 -27.00
C ASP A 230 -16.33 35.93 -27.77
N VAL A 231 -16.56 35.94 -29.08
CA VAL A 231 -16.20 34.85 -29.99
C VAL A 231 -14.97 35.21 -30.79
N SER A 232 -13.83 34.67 -30.36
CA SER A 232 -12.56 34.88 -31.06
C SER A 232 -12.27 33.73 -32.05
N SER A 233 -11.65 34.05 -33.18
CA SER A 233 -11.17 33.02 -34.10
C SER A 233 -9.96 32.28 -33.52
N ILE A 234 -10.07 30.95 -33.46
CA ILE A 234 -8.98 30.09 -33.00
C ILE A 234 -8.01 29.88 -34.19
N SER A 235 -6.73 30.18 -33.99
CA SER A 235 -5.68 29.84 -34.98
C SER A 235 -5.13 28.44 -34.70
N ILE A 236 -4.66 27.74 -35.75
CA ILE A 236 -4.03 26.42 -35.68
C ILE A 236 -2.79 26.42 -34.76
N GLN A 237 -2.19 27.57 -34.57
CA GLN A 237 -1.01 27.77 -33.69
C GLN A 237 -1.36 27.58 -32.21
N ASP A 238 -2.64 27.62 -31.82
CA ASP A 238 -3.13 27.50 -30.46
C ASP A 238 -3.27 26.04 -29.99
N THR A 239 -2.91 25.06 -30.81
CA THR A 239 -2.97 23.63 -30.48
C THR A 239 -1.60 22.95 -30.41
N TYR A 240 -1.47 21.92 -29.53
CA TYR A 240 -0.28 21.05 -29.44
C TYR A 240 -0.35 19.84 -30.40
N LEU A 241 -1.25 19.84 -31.38
CA LEU A 241 -1.39 18.76 -32.36
C LEU A 241 -0.59 19.07 -33.58
N LEU A 242 0.26 18.11 -34.04
CA LEU A 242 1.16 18.25 -35.19
C LEU A 242 0.76 17.25 -36.27
N GLY A 243 0.79 17.66 -37.55
CA GLY A 243 0.87 16.74 -38.69
C GLY A 243 -0.42 16.29 -39.35
N GLU A 244 -1.59 16.86 -39.04
CA GLU A 244 -2.90 16.48 -39.63
C GLU A 244 -3.53 17.71 -40.34
N GLU A 245 -4.54 17.49 -41.19
CA GLU A 245 -5.33 18.56 -41.84
C GLU A 245 -6.09 19.39 -40.78
N GLU A 246 -6.52 20.61 -41.14
CA GLU A 246 -7.09 21.58 -40.19
C GLU A 246 -8.37 21.08 -39.50
N ASP A 247 -9.29 20.54 -40.28
CA ASP A 247 -10.58 20.07 -39.79
C ASP A 247 -10.43 18.86 -38.85
N ASP A 248 -9.57 17.91 -39.20
CA ASP A 248 -9.24 16.74 -38.39
C ASP A 248 -8.59 17.12 -37.07
N ARG A 249 -7.76 18.18 -37.02
CA ARG A 249 -7.14 18.67 -35.79
C ARG A 249 -8.16 19.29 -34.85
N MET A 250 -9.10 20.05 -35.39
CA MET A 250 -10.14 20.68 -34.61
C MET A 250 -11.06 19.63 -33.98
N GLU A 251 -11.53 18.65 -34.71
CA GLU A 251 -12.36 17.56 -34.23
C GLU A 251 -11.62 16.75 -33.15
N LYS A 252 -10.35 16.45 -33.41
CA LYS A 252 -9.50 15.72 -32.47
C LYS A 252 -9.19 16.54 -31.19
N MET A 253 -9.01 17.84 -31.30
CA MET A 253 -8.90 18.74 -30.14
C MET A 253 -10.17 18.74 -29.31
N LEU A 254 -11.32 18.89 -29.95
CA LEU A 254 -12.64 18.88 -29.27
C LEU A 254 -12.97 17.52 -28.66
N SER A 255 -12.36 16.42 -29.13
CA SER A 255 -12.54 15.09 -28.53
C SER A 255 -11.98 15.02 -27.09
N TYR A 256 -10.98 15.86 -26.75
CA TYR A 256 -10.43 15.96 -25.38
C TYR A 256 -11.29 16.85 -24.44
N CYS A 257 -12.21 17.66 -24.99
CA CYS A 257 -13.14 18.43 -24.20
C CYS A 257 -14.30 17.54 -23.79
N ILE A 258 -14.45 17.27 -22.48
CA ILE A 258 -15.55 16.49 -21.88
C ILE A 258 -15.90 15.21 -22.68
N PRO A 259 -14.95 14.23 -22.78
CA PRO A 259 -15.13 13.05 -23.63
C PRO A 259 -16.24 12.09 -23.16
N HIS A 260 -16.70 12.16 -21.91
CA HIS A 260 -17.65 11.20 -21.34
C HIS A 260 -19.10 11.42 -21.80
N THR A 261 -19.41 12.52 -22.45
CA THR A 261 -20.77 12.83 -22.92
C THR A 261 -20.80 13.24 -24.40
N LYS A 262 -21.87 12.87 -25.06
CA LYS A 262 -22.15 13.32 -26.43
C LYS A 262 -22.67 14.78 -26.47
N TYR A 263 -23.31 15.24 -25.41
CA TYR A 263 -23.92 16.57 -25.29
C TYR A 263 -22.98 17.55 -24.57
N LYS A 264 -21.85 17.85 -25.21
CA LYS A 264 -20.76 18.65 -24.63
C LYS A 264 -21.15 20.07 -24.31
N ALA A 265 -21.95 20.73 -25.20
CA ALA A 265 -22.44 22.10 -25.01
C ALA A 265 -23.33 22.17 -23.78
N ASP A 266 -24.30 21.27 -23.66
CA ASP A 266 -25.19 21.20 -22.48
C ASP A 266 -24.38 20.98 -21.19
N TYR A 267 -23.35 20.17 -21.23
CA TYR A 267 -22.50 19.93 -20.05
C TYR A 267 -21.66 21.16 -19.66
N ILE A 268 -21.17 21.93 -20.64
CA ILE A 268 -20.52 23.23 -20.36
C ILE A 268 -21.52 24.20 -19.70
N LEU A 269 -22.78 24.25 -20.17
CA LEU A 269 -23.82 25.06 -19.53
C LEU A 269 -24.08 24.58 -18.09
N LEU A 270 -24.10 23.28 -17.84
CA LEU A 270 -24.23 22.73 -16.50
C LEU A 270 -23.09 23.22 -15.59
N MET A 271 -21.83 23.20 -16.08
CA MET A 271 -20.68 23.72 -15.34
C MET A 271 -20.78 25.23 -15.09
N LEU A 272 -21.30 26.01 -16.02
CA LEU A 272 -21.50 27.44 -15.84
C LEU A 272 -22.60 27.75 -14.80
N LYS A 273 -23.73 27.02 -14.84
CA LYS A 273 -24.79 27.12 -13.84
C LYS A 273 -24.26 26.82 -12.43
N GLN A 274 -23.46 25.80 -12.32
CA GLN A 274 -22.82 25.48 -11.05
C GLN A 274 -21.84 26.58 -10.60
N LEU A 275 -21.07 27.12 -11.52
CA LEU A 275 -20.14 28.22 -11.23
C LEU A 275 -20.89 29.45 -10.74
N TYR A 276 -22.00 29.82 -11.42
CA TYR A 276 -22.87 30.94 -11.04
C TYR A 276 -23.43 30.77 -9.63
N ARG A 277 -24.06 29.62 -9.36
CA ARG A 277 -24.61 29.28 -8.04
C ARG A 277 -23.55 29.41 -6.94
N ASP A 278 -22.40 28.81 -7.16
CA ASP A 278 -21.37 28.66 -6.11
C ASP A 278 -20.63 29.99 -5.84
N ILE A 279 -20.52 30.87 -6.84
CA ILE A 279 -20.06 32.25 -6.68
C ILE A 279 -21.01 33.04 -5.79
N HIS A 280 -22.35 33.01 -6.08
CA HIS A 280 -23.37 33.75 -5.34
C HIS A 280 -23.56 33.19 -3.92
N ALA A 281 -23.55 31.85 -3.77
CA ALA A 281 -23.66 31.19 -2.47
C ALA A 281 -22.37 31.26 -1.65
N LYS A 282 -21.25 31.68 -2.25
CA LYS A 282 -19.89 31.60 -1.67
C LYS A 282 -19.57 30.20 -1.13
N GLN A 283 -20.02 29.19 -1.86
CA GLN A 283 -19.80 27.80 -1.53
C GLN A 283 -18.80 27.17 -2.52
N TRP A 284 -18.18 26.09 -2.11
CA TRP A 284 -17.27 25.29 -2.94
C TRP A 284 -17.31 23.82 -2.52
N SER A 285 -16.94 22.95 -3.44
CA SER A 285 -16.93 21.51 -3.20
C SER A 285 -15.86 21.12 -2.17
N ASP A 286 -16.23 20.31 -1.19
CA ASP A 286 -15.29 19.78 -0.20
C ASP A 286 -14.54 18.58 -0.79
N LYS A 287 -13.27 18.81 -1.17
CA LYS A 287 -12.41 17.78 -1.76
C LYS A 287 -12.11 16.61 -0.85
N ASP A 288 -12.22 16.79 0.47
CA ASP A 288 -11.89 15.79 1.47
C ASP A 288 -13.08 14.87 1.75
N SER A 289 -14.28 15.25 1.30
CA SER A 289 -15.48 14.40 1.31
C SER A 289 -15.31 13.20 0.37
N LEU A 290 -15.71 11.99 0.82
CA LEU A 290 -15.79 10.80 -0.03
C LEU A 290 -16.81 10.90 -1.15
N MET A 291 -17.68 11.91 -1.11
CA MET A 291 -18.57 12.28 -2.20
C MET A 291 -17.76 12.66 -3.46
N PHE A 292 -16.65 13.37 -3.32
CA PHE A 292 -15.79 13.83 -4.41
C PHE A 292 -14.52 13.00 -4.57
N GLN A 293 -14.39 11.92 -3.80
CA GLN A 293 -13.28 10.98 -3.88
C GLN A 293 -13.76 9.61 -4.33
N ARG A 294 -12.91 8.92 -5.06
CA ARG A 294 -13.05 7.50 -5.37
C ARG A 294 -11.79 6.74 -4.98
N ILE A 295 -11.90 5.42 -4.86
CA ILE A 295 -10.78 4.54 -4.61
C ILE A 295 -10.50 3.74 -5.88
N GLU A 296 -9.32 3.94 -6.45
CA GLU A 296 -8.83 3.13 -7.55
C GLU A 296 -8.30 1.80 -6.99
N MET A 297 -8.94 0.73 -7.42
CA MET A 297 -8.57 -0.64 -7.08
C MET A 297 -7.69 -1.29 -8.15
N VAL A 298 -7.47 -2.59 -8.02
CA VAL A 298 -6.65 -3.39 -8.94
C VAL A 298 -7.14 -3.29 -10.38
N HIS A 299 -8.47 -3.35 -10.60
CA HIS A 299 -9.07 -3.21 -11.92
C HIS A 299 -8.67 -1.90 -12.59
N ASP A 300 -8.91 -0.77 -11.93
CA ASP A 300 -8.66 0.55 -12.49
C ASP A 300 -7.18 0.76 -12.80
N LEU A 301 -6.31 0.37 -11.86
CA LEU A 301 -4.86 0.56 -11.96
C LEU A 301 -4.22 -0.32 -13.04
N LEU A 302 -4.59 -1.61 -13.10
CA LEU A 302 -4.05 -2.52 -14.12
C LEU A 302 -4.63 -2.24 -15.50
N SER A 303 -5.91 -1.90 -15.62
CA SER A 303 -6.53 -1.54 -16.91
C SER A 303 -5.85 -0.30 -17.51
N GLY A 304 -5.68 0.77 -16.72
CA GLY A 304 -4.99 1.97 -17.16
C GLY A 304 -3.53 1.71 -17.57
N LEU A 305 -2.81 0.87 -16.80
CA LEU A 305 -1.44 0.49 -17.15
C LEU A 305 -1.39 -0.36 -18.44
N THR A 306 -2.30 -1.31 -18.58
CA THR A 306 -2.38 -2.17 -19.77
C THR A 306 -2.71 -1.35 -21.02
N HIS A 307 -3.64 -0.39 -20.93
CA HIS A 307 -3.90 0.57 -22.00
C HIS A 307 -2.64 1.35 -22.41
N HIS A 308 -1.91 1.89 -21.44
CA HIS A 308 -0.66 2.61 -21.71
C HIS A 308 0.39 1.73 -22.40
N LEU A 309 0.56 0.49 -21.96
CA LEU A 309 1.51 -0.45 -22.54
C LEU A 309 1.10 -0.91 -23.95
N LEU A 310 -0.19 -1.11 -24.17
CA LEU A 310 -0.74 -1.41 -25.51
C LEU A 310 -0.53 -0.24 -26.47
N ASN A 311 -0.79 0.99 -26.06
CA ASN A 311 -0.50 2.20 -26.84
C ASN A 311 0.98 2.28 -27.19
N LYS A 312 1.87 2.00 -26.26
CA LYS A 312 3.31 1.95 -26.52
C LYS A 312 3.67 0.84 -27.52
N MET A 313 3.06 -0.32 -27.40
CA MET A 313 3.26 -1.45 -28.31
C MET A 313 2.75 -1.14 -29.71
N THR A 314 1.52 -0.66 -29.86
CA THR A 314 0.91 -0.29 -31.14
C THR A 314 1.67 0.86 -31.82
N HIS A 315 2.14 1.84 -31.06
CA HIS A 315 2.99 2.92 -31.58
C HIS A 315 4.33 2.39 -32.10
N THR A 316 4.97 1.45 -31.40
CA THR A 316 6.20 0.81 -31.86
C THR A 316 5.97 0.02 -33.15
N ILE A 317 4.84 -0.70 -33.24
CA ILE A 317 4.41 -1.44 -34.44
C ILE A 317 4.16 -0.45 -35.60
N TYR A 318 3.43 0.63 -35.31
CA TYR A 318 3.16 1.69 -36.28
C TYR A 318 4.47 2.26 -36.85
N GLN A 319 5.41 2.68 -36.02
CA GLN A 319 6.70 3.23 -36.47
C GLN A 319 7.50 2.22 -37.31
N PHE A 320 7.51 0.96 -36.92
CA PHE A 320 8.22 -0.08 -37.65
C PHE A 320 7.59 -0.34 -39.03
N LEU A 321 6.27 -0.47 -39.07
CA LEU A 321 5.53 -0.72 -40.31
C LEU A 321 5.58 0.51 -41.23
N HIS A 322 5.42 1.70 -40.68
CA HIS A 322 5.51 2.95 -41.43
C HIS A 322 6.86 3.10 -42.18
N ARG A 323 7.97 2.69 -41.54
CA ARG A 323 9.31 2.70 -42.16
C ARG A 323 9.44 1.61 -43.23
N LYS A 324 8.74 0.50 -43.13
CA LYS A 324 8.86 -0.68 -44.05
C LYS A 324 7.77 -0.77 -45.13
N MET A 325 6.76 0.11 -45.13
CA MET A 325 5.68 0.05 -46.14
C MET A 325 6.13 0.31 -47.57
N THR A 326 7.36 0.73 -47.79
CA THR A 326 7.98 0.85 -49.13
C THR A 326 8.30 -0.53 -49.77
N GLY A 327 8.27 -1.63 -49.01
CA GLY A 327 8.52 -3.00 -49.47
C GLY A 327 7.35 -3.95 -49.23
N ASN A 328 7.45 -5.18 -49.71
CA ASN A 328 6.47 -6.23 -49.44
C ASN A 328 6.53 -6.67 -47.95
N ILE A 329 5.47 -6.40 -47.18
CA ILE A 329 5.33 -6.88 -45.80
C ILE A 329 4.95 -8.35 -45.84
N GLN A 330 5.87 -9.23 -45.44
CA GLN A 330 5.62 -10.67 -45.35
C GLN A 330 4.86 -11.00 -44.06
N LYS A 331 3.95 -12.00 -44.12
CA LYS A 331 3.20 -12.52 -42.95
C LYS A 331 4.07 -12.79 -41.74
N GLY A 332 5.23 -13.42 -41.91
CA GLY A 332 6.16 -13.77 -40.86
C GLY A 332 6.79 -12.57 -40.14
N THR A 333 6.78 -11.38 -40.76
CA THR A 333 7.34 -10.18 -40.16
C THR A 333 6.43 -9.64 -39.03
N ILE A 334 5.12 -9.61 -39.26
CA ILE A 334 4.13 -9.13 -38.26
C ILE A 334 4.09 -10.07 -37.06
N LEU A 335 4.04 -11.39 -37.32
CA LEU A 335 4.05 -12.39 -36.24
C LEU A 335 5.34 -12.33 -35.41
N ARG A 336 6.51 -12.21 -36.06
CA ARG A 336 7.79 -12.05 -35.36
C ARG A 336 7.85 -10.76 -34.53
N LEU A 337 7.26 -9.69 -35.01
CA LEU A 337 7.21 -8.42 -34.30
C LEU A 337 6.36 -8.55 -33.04
N LEU A 338 5.16 -9.12 -33.18
CA LEU A 338 4.24 -9.33 -32.02
C LEU A 338 4.82 -10.31 -31.01
N SER A 339 5.34 -11.46 -31.45
CA SER A 339 5.87 -12.49 -30.55
C SER A 339 7.16 -12.08 -29.80
N ARG A 340 7.95 -11.16 -30.40
CA ARG A 340 9.18 -10.63 -29.76
C ARG A 340 8.93 -9.43 -28.84
N THR A 341 7.75 -8.80 -28.89
CA THR A 341 7.45 -7.68 -28.00
C THR A 341 7.24 -8.16 -26.57
N THR A 342 8.14 -7.77 -25.68
CA THR A 342 8.02 -8.02 -24.22
C THR A 342 7.38 -6.83 -23.49
N THR A 343 6.91 -5.83 -24.23
CA THR A 343 6.45 -4.54 -23.70
C THR A 343 5.39 -4.71 -22.61
N ILE A 344 4.39 -5.57 -22.82
CA ILE A 344 3.32 -5.82 -21.85
C ILE A 344 3.87 -6.55 -20.62
N THR A 345 4.60 -7.65 -20.84
CA THR A 345 5.17 -8.48 -19.76
C THR A 345 6.11 -7.68 -18.88
N ASP A 346 7.10 -7.01 -19.51
CA ASP A 346 8.14 -6.27 -18.77
C ASP A 346 7.56 -5.02 -18.11
N GLY A 347 6.61 -4.34 -18.76
CA GLY A 347 5.94 -3.17 -18.21
C GLY A 347 5.12 -3.50 -16.96
N LEU A 348 4.31 -4.55 -16.99
CA LEU A 348 3.52 -5.01 -15.85
C LEU A 348 4.43 -5.52 -14.70
N GLN A 349 5.46 -6.31 -15.04
CA GLN A 349 6.42 -6.79 -14.04
C GLN A 349 7.25 -5.65 -13.43
N PHE A 350 7.62 -4.63 -14.21
CA PHE A 350 8.32 -3.46 -13.72
C PHE A 350 7.44 -2.66 -12.74
N ALA A 351 6.21 -2.36 -13.12
CA ALA A 351 5.29 -1.60 -12.27
C ALA A 351 5.01 -2.31 -10.94
N LEU A 352 4.71 -3.61 -10.96
CA LEU A 352 4.50 -4.40 -9.75
C LEU A 352 5.79 -4.61 -8.94
N GLY A 353 6.92 -4.80 -9.63
CA GLY A 353 8.22 -5.01 -8.98
C GLY A 353 8.75 -3.77 -8.25
N THR A 354 8.66 -2.60 -8.87
CA THR A 354 9.21 -1.33 -8.34
C THR A 354 8.18 -0.48 -7.60
N GLY A 355 6.89 -0.68 -7.87
CA GLY A 355 5.81 0.18 -7.38
C GLY A 355 5.62 1.47 -8.18
N ASN A 356 6.40 1.66 -9.25
CA ASN A 356 6.33 2.84 -10.10
C ASN A 356 5.33 2.63 -11.23
N TRP A 357 4.27 3.44 -11.24
CA TRP A 357 3.22 3.37 -12.24
C TRP A 357 3.41 4.45 -13.29
N ASN A 358 3.79 4.03 -14.51
CA ASN A 358 4.08 4.95 -15.62
C ASN A 358 2.81 5.37 -16.39
N THR A 359 1.67 5.41 -15.76
CA THR A 359 0.46 5.99 -16.36
C THR A 359 0.46 7.49 -16.17
N PRO A 360 0.06 8.27 -17.18
CA PRO A 360 -0.11 9.71 -17.00
C PRO A 360 -1.11 9.97 -15.88
N SER A 361 -0.66 10.57 -14.79
CA SER A 361 -1.56 11.06 -13.75
C SER A 361 -2.09 12.44 -14.16
N PHE A 362 -3.20 12.85 -13.54
CA PHE A 362 -3.77 14.19 -13.70
C PHE A 362 -2.74 15.32 -13.58
N ASP A 363 -1.79 15.17 -12.65
CA ASP A 363 -0.75 16.18 -12.36
C ASP A 363 0.53 15.99 -13.22
N GLY A 364 0.51 15.13 -14.24
CA GLY A 364 1.70 14.80 -15.05
C GLY A 364 2.81 14.10 -14.26
N ARG A 365 2.56 13.73 -12.99
CA ARG A 365 3.54 13.10 -12.10
C ARG A 365 3.42 11.58 -12.15
N GLN A 366 4.55 10.91 -12.13
CA GLN A 366 4.61 9.47 -11.98
C GLN A 366 4.11 9.04 -10.60
N ARG A 367 3.21 8.05 -10.55
CA ARG A 367 2.76 7.46 -9.29
C ARG A 367 3.81 6.51 -8.75
N VAL A 368 4.19 6.67 -7.50
CA VAL A 368 5.20 5.85 -6.80
C VAL A 368 4.56 5.16 -5.60
N GLY A 369 5.00 3.94 -5.30
CA GLY A 369 4.52 3.20 -4.12
C GLY A 369 3.14 2.56 -4.27
N VAL A 370 2.63 2.44 -5.50
CA VAL A 370 1.34 1.78 -5.78
C VAL A 370 1.39 0.29 -5.46
N ALA A 371 2.45 -0.39 -5.88
CA ALA A 371 2.71 -1.77 -5.50
C ALA A 371 3.80 -1.81 -4.42
N GLN A 372 3.55 -2.57 -3.36
CA GLN A 372 4.44 -2.72 -2.21
C GLN A 372 4.73 -4.19 -1.93
N LEU A 373 5.86 -4.46 -1.27
CA LEU A 373 6.16 -5.79 -0.77
C LEU A 373 5.12 -6.17 0.31
N LEU A 374 4.51 -7.34 0.17
CA LEU A 374 3.57 -7.84 1.17
C LEU A 374 4.33 -8.18 2.45
N GLN A 375 3.94 -7.56 3.54
CA GLN A 375 4.53 -7.78 4.86
C GLN A 375 3.91 -9.02 5.51
N ARG A 376 4.74 -10.00 5.84
CA ARG A 376 4.35 -11.27 6.45
C ARG A 376 4.77 -11.38 7.92
N GLY A 377 4.75 -10.28 8.66
CA GLY A 377 5.04 -10.30 10.11
C GLY A 377 3.98 -11.09 10.88
N THR A 378 2.73 -10.77 10.65
CA THR A 378 1.53 -11.49 11.15
C THR A 378 0.50 -11.61 10.03
N VAL A 379 -0.48 -12.49 10.17
CA VAL A 379 -1.63 -12.54 9.27
C VAL A 379 -2.40 -11.21 9.29
N TYR A 380 -2.50 -10.58 10.46
CA TYR A 380 -3.14 -9.28 10.64
C TYR A 380 -2.43 -8.18 9.84
N THR A 381 -1.10 -8.21 9.78
CA THR A 381 -0.30 -7.27 8.96
C THR A 381 -0.63 -7.40 7.48
N ALA A 382 -0.69 -8.64 6.98
CA ALA A 382 -1.00 -8.91 5.58
C ALA A 382 -2.42 -8.44 5.23
N ILE A 383 -3.44 -8.79 6.04
CA ILE A 383 -4.82 -8.36 5.81
C ILE A 383 -4.96 -6.84 5.89
N SER A 384 -4.34 -6.19 6.87
CA SER A 384 -4.35 -4.73 6.98
C SER A 384 -3.73 -4.07 5.75
N GLN A 385 -2.63 -4.61 5.20
CA GLN A 385 -2.01 -4.07 3.99
C GLN A 385 -2.89 -4.25 2.74
N LEU A 386 -3.63 -5.36 2.64
CA LEU A 386 -4.57 -5.63 1.55
C LEU A 386 -5.80 -4.70 1.57
N ARG A 387 -6.09 -4.06 2.69
CA ARG A 387 -7.23 -3.15 2.89
C ARG A 387 -6.81 -1.69 3.06
N ARG A 388 -5.54 -1.40 2.85
CA ARG A 388 -4.99 -0.06 3.00
C ARG A 388 -5.35 0.83 1.83
N VAL A 389 -5.70 2.07 2.14
CA VAL A 389 -5.99 3.14 1.18
C VAL A 389 -4.96 4.24 1.37
N SER A 390 -4.22 4.56 0.33
CA SER A 390 -3.17 5.59 0.33
C SER A 390 -3.62 6.81 -0.46
N SER A 391 -3.22 7.99 0.00
CA SER A 391 -3.37 9.25 -0.72
C SER A 391 -2.16 9.49 -1.63
N SER A 392 -2.36 10.19 -2.76
CA SER A 392 -1.28 10.61 -3.66
C SER A 392 -0.44 11.78 -3.12
N ILE A 393 -0.81 12.33 -1.96
CA ILE A 393 -0.12 13.46 -1.31
C ILE A 393 1.16 12.95 -0.67
N LYS A 394 2.28 13.62 -0.93
CA LYS A 394 3.56 13.28 -0.32
C LYS A 394 3.55 13.57 1.18
N PRO A 395 4.08 12.67 2.03
CA PRO A 395 4.10 12.85 3.49
C PRO A 395 4.81 14.11 3.97
N GLU A 396 5.80 14.60 3.21
CA GLU A 396 6.58 15.80 3.55
C GLU A 396 5.78 17.11 3.37
N GLN A 397 4.67 17.06 2.64
CA GLN A 397 3.80 18.22 2.46
C GLN A 397 3.02 18.50 3.75
N LYS A 398 3.17 19.73 4.28
CA LYS A 398 2.53 20.20 5.52
C LYS A 398 1.06 20.59 5.32
N LEU A 399 0.30 19.80 4.54
CA LEU A 399 -1.14 20.00 4.37
C LEU A 399 -1.91 19.33 5.52
N SER A 400 -2.70 20.09 6.25
CA SER A 400 -3.46 19.59 7.41
C SER A 400 -4.82 18.98 7.03
N LYS A 401 -5.60 19.67 6.19
CA LYS A 401 -6.98 19.26 5.84
C LYS A 401 -7.13 17.82 5.35
N PRO A 402 -6.30 17.31 4.39
CA PRO A 402 -6.43 15.93 3.92
C PRO A 402 -6.13 14.86 4.98
N ARG A 403 -5.57 15.26 6.12
CA ARG A 403 -5.21 14.37 7.25
C ARG A 403 -6.32 14.26 8.30
N PHE A 404 -7.31 15.15 8.25
CA PHE A 404 -8.40 15.18 9.21
C PHE A 404 -9.43 14.09 8.91
N LEU A 405 -10.14 13.69 9.96
CA LEU A 405 -11.32 12.86 9.83
C LEU A 405 -12.44 13.68 9.20
N HIS A 406 -13.17 13.05 8.27
CA HIS A 406 -14.34 13.62 7.66
C HIS A 406 -15.61 12.85 8.05
N GLY A 407 -16.75 13.50 8.18
CA GLY A 407 -18.01 12.85 8.55
C GLY A 407 -18.42 11.71 7.61
N THR A 408 -18.10 11.82 6.31
CA THR A 408 -18.39 10.79 5.30
C THR A 408 -17.54 9.50 5.47
N HIS A 409 -16.52 9.50 6.34
CA HIS A 409 -15.71 8.30 6.64
C HIS A 409 -16.51 7.26 7.45
N ARG A 410 -17.61 7.63 8.12
CA ARG A 410 -18.40 6.73 8.97
C ARG A 410 -18.80 5.45 8.23
N GLY A 411 -18.40 4.30 8.80
CA GLY A 411 -18.68 2.97 8.24
C GLY A 411 -17.97 2.63 6.93
N ARG A 412 -17.10 3.52 6.42
CA ARG A 412 -16.37 3.38 5.15
C ARG A 412 -14.87 3.31 5.34
N LEU A 413 -14.30 4.28 6.05
CA LEU A 413 -12.90 4.29 6.44
C LEU A 413 -12.79 4.26 7.97
N CYS A 414 -11.87 3.44 8.50
CA CYS A 414 -11.62 3.40 9.93
C CYS A 414 -11.05 4.74 10.41
N TYR A 415 -11.62 5.27 11.47
CA TYR A 415 -11.19 6.54 12.06
C TYR A 415 -10.09 6.39 13.10
N LEU A 416 -9.67 5.16 13.42
CA LEU A 416 -8.64 4.86 14.42
C LEU A 416 -7.35 4.28 13.82
N GLU A 417 -7.45 3.46 12.76
CA GLU A 417 -6.30 2.78 12.18
C GLU A 417 -5.60 3.67 11.13
N THR A 418 -4.53 4.35 11.56
CA THR A 418 -3.66 5.18 10.72
C THR A 418 -2.23 5.11 11.24
N PRO A 419 -1.19 5.23 10.39
CA PRO A 419 0.18 5.30 10.85
C PRO A 419 0.44 6.58 11.66
N GLU A 420 1.46 6.55 12.51
CA GLU A 420 1.99 7.70 13.24
C GLU A 420 3.02 8.46 12.39
N GLY A 421 3.29 9.71 12.75
CA GLY A 421 4.34 10.53 12.14
C GLY A 421 3.93 11.18 10.83
N ALA A 422 4.84 11.25 9.86
CA ALA A 422 4.67 12.01 8.62
C ALA A 422 3.48 11.58 7.76
N SER A 423 3.10 10.30 7.79
CA SER A 423 1.99 9.73 7.00
C SER A 423 0.64 9.75 7.72
N VAL A 424 0.51 10.39 8.90
CA VAL A 424 -0.73 10.41 9.66
C VAL A 424 -1.88 10.96 8.84
N GLY A 425 -3.01 10.24 8.79
CA GLY A 425 -4.22 10.60 8.03
C GLY A 425 -4.13 10.42 6.51
N LEU A 426 -2.94 10.30 5.93
CA LEU A 426 -2.76 10.05 4.47
C LEU A 426 -2.93 8.58 4.10
N GLU A 427 -2.63 7.68 5.02
CA GLU A 427 -2.94 6.27 4.90
C GLU A 427 -4.13 5.96 5.80
N SER A 428 -5.13 5.31 5.25
CA SER A 428 -6.38 4.93 5.91
C SER A 428 -6.64 3.43 5.72
N GLN A 429 -7.55 2.88 6.49
CA GLN A 429 -7.99 1.49 6.38
C GLN A 429 -9.47 1.43 6.03
N LEU A 430 -9.86 0.51 5.17
CA LEU A 430 -11.28 0.22 4.94
C LEU A 430 -11.90 -0.34 6.21
N SER A 431 -13.05 0.19 6.60
CA SER A 431 -13.86 -0.36 7.69
C SER A 431 -14.29 -1.79 7.40
N LEU A 432 -14.60 -2.58 8.41
CA LEU A 432 -14.99 -3.99 8.27
C LEU A 432 -16.17 -4.16 7.31
N GLY A 433 -17.20 -3.34 7.46
CA GLY A 433 -18.39 -3.35 6.60
C GLY A 433 -18.22 -2.68 5.25
N ALA A 434 -17.12 -1.98 5.01
CA ALA A 434 -16.93 -1.21 3.79
C ALA A 434 -16.76 -2.09 2.55
N TYR A 435 -17.42 -1.69 1.49
CA TYR A 435 -17.36 -2.28 0.15
C TYR A 435 -17.03 -1.18 -0.87
N VAL A 436 -16.15 -1.48 -1.81
CA VAL A 436 -15.85 -0.56 -2.92
C VAL A 436 -16.50 -1.08 -4.19
N SER A 437 -17.29 -0.25 -4.86
CA SER A 437 -18.05 -0.63 -6.06
C SER A 437 -17.12 -1.05 -7.21
N ILE A 438 -17.59 -2.00 -8.02
CA ILE A 438 -16.96 -2.46 -9.26
C ILE A 438 -17.77 -1.91 -10.43
N THR A 439 -17.12 -1.56 -11.53
CA THR A 439 -17.79 -1.07 -12.74
C THR A 439 -18.75 -2.11 -13.29
N THR A 440 -19.98 -1.68 -13.58
CA THR A 440 -21.01 -2.51 -14.19
C THR A 440 -21.49 -1.87 -15.50
N PRO A 441 -21.89 -2.66 -16.51
CA PRO A 441 -22.46 -2.15 -17.76
C PRO A 441 -23.71 -1.29 -17.50
N SER A 442 -23.89 -0.22 -18.26
CA SER A 442 -25.04 0.68 -18.14
C SER A 442 -26.22 0.29 -19.02
N ASP A 443 -26.05 -0.69 -19.93
CA ASP A 443 -27.04 -1.01 -20.97
C ASP A 443 -28.39 -1.46 -20.39
N ALA A 444 -28.38 -2.32 -19.37
CA ALA A 444 -29.59 -2.74 -18.67
C ALA A 444 -30.33 -1.58 -17.98
N ILE A 445 -29.60 -0.52 -17.58
CA ILE A 445 -30.21 0.67 -16.99
C ILE A 445 -30.86 1.52 -18.06
N HIS A 446 -30.23 1.67 -19.24
CA HIS A 446 -30.83 2.37 -20.36
C HIS A 446 -32.16 1.73 -20.79
N GLU A 447 -32.23 0.39 -20.82
CA GLU A 447 -33.47 -0.35 -21.10
C GLU A 447 -34.54 -0.09 -20.06
N LEU A 448 -34.20 -0.10 -18.76
CA LEU A 448 -35.15 0.10 -17.66
C LEU A 448 -35.77 1.51 -17.61
N ILE A 449 -35.07 2.53 -18.11
CA ILE A 449 -35.49 3.92 -18.01
C ILE A 449 -36.00 4.48 -19.34
N SER A 450 -35.96 3.71 -20.45
CA SER A 450 -36.32 4.19 -21.81
C SER A 450 -37.71 4.78 -21.93
N ASP A 451 -38.67 4.24 -21.18
CA ASP A 451 -40.08 4.57 -21.29
C ASP A 451 -40.56 5.68 -20.30
N ILE A 452 -39.64 6.15 -19.42
CA ILE A 452 -39.96 7.10 -18.36
C ILE A 452 -39.62 8.51 -18.84
N THR A 453 -40.65 9.37 -18.97
CA THR A 453 -40.50 10.79 -19.35
C THR A 453 -40.82 11.71 -18.17
N GLY A 454 -40.22 12.91 -18.13
CA GLY A 454 -40.47 13.87 -17.06
C GLY A 454 -39.68 15.17 -17.21
N GLN A 455 -39.48 15.90 -16.11
CA GLN A 455 -38.82 17.21 -16.08
C GLN A 455 -37.44 17.20 -15.41
N LEU A 456 -37.06 16.10 -14.78
CA LEU A 456 -35.76 15.98 -14.13
C LEU A 456 -34.70 15.50 -15.11
N LEU A 457 -33.54 16.13 -15.10
CA LEU A 457 -32.41 15.71 -15.92
C LEU A 457 -31.89 14.33 -15.47
N ILE A 458 -31.78 13.38 -16.37
CA ILE A 458 -31.21 12.06 -16.09
C ILE A 458 -29.71 12.05 -16.46
N LEU A 459 -28.89 11.71 -15.48
CA LEU A 459 -27.47 11.56 -15.65
C LEU A 459 -27.06 10.09 -15.39
N ILE A 460 -26.33 9.47 -16.32
CA ILE A 460 -25.69 8.16 -16.10
C ILE A 460 -24.18 8.37 -16.13
N ASN A 461 -23.51 8.04 -15.00
CA ASN A 461 -22.07 8.27 -14.82
C ASN A 461 -21.62 9.70 -15.18
N GLY A 462 -22.44 10.67 -14.90
CA GLY A 462 -22.23 12.08 -15.22
C GLY A 462 -22.59 12.48 -16.65
N GLY A 463 -22.82 11.54 -17.56
CA GLY A 463 -23.28 11.83 -18.93
C GLY A 463 -24.78 12.13 -18.97
N ILE A 464 -25.18 13.19 -19.70
CA ILE A 464 -26.58 13.55 -19.92
C ILE A 464 -27.22 12.52 -20.85
N VAL A 465 -28.36 11.94 -20.43
CA VAL A 465 -29.12 10.94 -21.21
C VAL A 465 -30.44 11.52 -21.72
N GLY A 466 -31.20 12.24 -20.90
CA GLY A 466 -32.50 12.78 -21.23
C GLY A 466 -33.20 13.36 -20.01
N TYR A 467 -34.52 13.42 -20.08
CA TYR A 467 -35.41 13.85 -19.00
C TYR A 467 -36.29 12.70 -18.49
N GLY A 468 -36.54 12.65 -17.20
CA GLY A 468 -37.39 11.69 -16.52
C GLY A 468 -38.08 12.29 -15.30
N ASN A 469 -38.57 11.43 -14.42
CA ASN A 469 -39.23 11.83 -13.19
C ASN A 469 -38.59 11.14 -11.98
N GLU A 470 -39.07 11.37 -10.77
CA GLU A 470 -38.55 10.75 -9.54
C GLU A 470 -38.79 9.24 -9.49
N GLU A 471 -39.76 8.71 -10.27
CA GLU A 471 -40.02 7.26 -10.36
C GLU A 471 -38.84 6.48 -10.88
N VAL A 472 -37.98 7.09 -11.73
CA VAL A 472 -36.70 6.48 -12.20
C VAL A 472 -35.89 5.97 -11.06
N ALA A 473 -35.74 6.73 -9.97
CA ALA A 473 -34.98 6.32 -8.82
C ALA A 473 -35.67 5.15 -8.08
N GLY A 474 -36.98 5.13 -8.00
CA GLY A 474 -37.76 4.02 -7.43
C GLY A 474 -37.56 2.72 -8.22
N VAL A 475 -37.67 2.80 -9.56
CA VAL A 475 -37.51 1.67 -10.47
C VAL A 475 -36.09 1.07 -10.37
N VAL A 476 -35.08 1.92 -10.43
CA VAL A 476 -33.65 1.48 -10.32
C VAL A 476 -33.38 0.83 -8.96
N ARG A 477 -33.88 1.40 -7.85
CA ARG A 477 -33.73 0.79 -6.51
C ARG A 477 -34.46 -0.55 -6.40
N ALA A 478 -35.67 -0.66 -6.93
CA ALA A 478 -36.42 -1.90 -6.96
C ALA A 478 -35.68 -2.98 -7.77
N ALA A 479 -35.19 -2.64 -8.96
CA ALA A 479 -34.39 -3.54 -9.79
C ALA A 479 -33.10 -4.01 -9.11
N ARG A 480 -32.43 -3.11 -8.34
CA ARG A 480 -31.25 -3.48 -7.53
C ARG A 480 -31.61 -4.43 -6.40
N ARG A 481 -32.70 -4.18 -5.67
CA ARG A 481 -33.17 -5.00 -4.55
C ARG A 481 -33.67 -6.38 -4.99
N THR A 482 -34.20 -6.49 -6.20
CA THR A 482 -34.63 -7.78 -6.80
C THR A 482 -33.49 -8.54 -7.49
N GLY A 483 -32.29 -7.94 -7.60
CA GLY A 483 -31.15 -8.55 -8.25
C GLY A 483 -31.16 -8.52 -9.78
N GLN A 484 -32.10 -7.80 -10.41
CA GLN A 484 -32.13 -7.57 -11.86
C GLN A 484 -30.90 -6.78 -12.34
N ILE A 485 -30.48 -5.81 -11.55
CA ILE A 485 -29.24 -5.04 -11.77
C ILE A 485 -28.26 -5.29 -10.62
N SER A 486 -26.97 -4.97 -10.87
CA SER A 486 -25.92 -5.15 -9.86
C SER A 486 -26.17 -4.30 -8.61
N LYS A 487 -25.77 -4.85 -7.45
CA LYS A 487 -25.71 -4.12 -6.18
C LYS A 487 -24.79 -2.89 -6.20
N ASP A 488 -23.90 -2.81 -7.20
CA ASP A 488 -22.95 -1.71 -7.36
C ASP A 488 -23.54 -0.44 -7.98
N VAL A 489 -24.81 -0.51 -8.44
CA VAL A 489 -25.51 0.65 -8.99
C VAL A 489 -26.04 1.50 -7.86
N SER A 490 -25.77 2.82 -7.89
CA SER A 490 -26.39 3.78 -6.99
C SER A 490 -27.23 4.80 -7.73
N VAL A 491 -28.27 5.32 -7.08
CA VAL A 491 -29.19 6.31 -7.65
C VAL A 491 -29.53 7.38 -6.63
N THR A 492 -29.39 8.64 -7.04
CA THR A 492 -29.71 9.81 -6.21
C THR A 492 -30.70 10.72 -6.92
N ILE A 493 -31.56 11.38 -6.15
CA ILE A 493 -32.48 12.42 -6.65
C ILE A 493 -31.94 13.76 -6.14
N ASN A 494 -31.96 14.77 -7.00
CA ASN A 494 -31.51 16.12 -6.65
C ASN A 494 -30.11 16.13 -6.04
N ASP A 495 -29.14 15.56 -6.78
CA ASP A 495 -27.74 15.49 -6.34
C ASP A 495 -27.25 16.89 -5.90
N ALA A 496 -26.90 17.01 -4.61
CA ALA A 496 -26.41 18.26 -4.02
C ALA A 496 -25.13 18.80 -4.69
N THR A 497 -24.44 17.95 -5.46
CA THR A 497 -23.24 18.33 -6.21
C THR A 497 -23.55 19.13 -7.48
N ILE A 498 -24.77 19.03 -8.01
CA ILE A 498 -25.18 19.64 -9.28
C ILE A 498 -26.36 20.60 -9.05
N CYS A 499 -26.30 21.80 -9.62
CA CYS A 499 -27.28 22.84 -9.37
C CYS A 499 -28.61 22.67 -10.12
N VAL A 500 -28.70 21.73 -11.06
CA VAL A 500 -29.94 21.45 -11.83
C VAL A 500 -30.62 20.24 -11.20
N PRO A 501 -31.99 20.30 -10.99
CA PRO A 501 -32.75 19.16 -10.52
C PRO A 501 -32.53 17.95 -11.42
N ASN A 502 -32.08 16.84 -10.84
CA ASN A 502 -31.63 15.67 -11.61
C ASN A 502 -31.83 14.35 -10.86
N VAL A 503 -31.81 13.27 -11.63
CA VAL A 503 -31.65 11.90 -11.15
C VAL A 503 -30.31 11.44 -11.64
N SER A 504 -29.40 11.17 -10.73
CA SER A 504 -28.03 10.72 -11.05
C SER A 504 -27.86 9.23 -10.74
N ILE A 505 -27.55 8.45 -11.77
CA ILE A 505 -27.33 7.01 -11.69
C ILE A 505 -25.83 6.75 -11.91
N ARG A 506 -25.21 6.01 -11.00
CA ARG A 506 -23.79 5.72 -11.06
C ARG A 506 -23.53 4.22 -11.09
N THR A 507 -22.78 3.76 -12.09
CA THR A 507 -22.37 2.37 -12.29
C THR A 507 -20.85 2.18 -12.25
N ASN A 508 -20.12 3.29 -12.10
CA ASN A 508 -18.65 3.31 -12.12
C ASN A 508 -18.05 2.70 -10.84
N SER A 509 -16.80 2.24 -10.95
CA SER A 509 -16.01 1.71 -9.83
C SER A 509 -15.57 2.78 -8.86
N GLY A 510 -15.09 2.32 -7.69
CA GLY A 510 -14.33 3.13 -6.75
C GLY A 510 -15.16 3.90 -5.73
N ARG A 511 -16.48 3.75 -5.68
CA ARG A 511 -17.32 4.34 -4.64
C ARG A 511 -17.28 3.47 -3.39
N ILE A 512 -17.03 4.07 -2.23
CA ILE A 512 -17.03 3.34 -0.96
C ILE A 512 -18.45 3.31 -0.42
N CYS A 513 -19.01 2.12 -0.31
CA CYS A 513 -20.34 1.85 0.18
C CYS A 513 -20.28 1.21 1.57
N ARG A 514 -21.32 1.39 2.37
CA ARG A 514 -21.55 0.69 3.64
C ARG A 514 -22.89 -0.05 3.62
N PRO A 515 -22.99 -1.22 4.29
CA PRO A 515 -24.25 -1.97 4.32
C PRO A 515 -25.17 -1.42 5.39
N LEU A 516 -26.46 -1.32 5.06
CA LEU A 516 -27.51 -0.89 5.97
C LEU A 516 -28.75 -1.79 5.83
N TYR A 517 -29.49 -2.02 6.92
CA TYR A 517 -30.80 -2.66 6.87
C TYR A 517 -31.83 -1.71 6.25
N ILE A 518 -32.70 -2.25 5.42
CA ILE A 518 -33.87 -1.53 4.89
C ILE A 518 -35.03 -1.64 5.89
N LEU A 519 -35.69 -0.52 6.20
CA LEU A 519 -36.86 -0.50 7.08
C LEU A 519 -38.15 -0.55 6.26
N PRO A 520 -39.25 -1.23 6.76
CA PRO A 520 -39.27 -2.00 8.01
C PRO A 520 -38.45 -3.29 7.94
N ARG A 521 -37.75 -3.59 9.02
CA ARG A 521 -36.83 -4.73 9.07
C ARG A 521 -37.61 -6.05 8.95
N LYS A 522 -37.29 -6.85 7.94
CA LYS A 522 -37.80 -8.22 7.80
C LYS A 522 -37.05 -9.16 8.76
N GLU A 523 -37.75 -10.20 9.27
CA GLU A 523 -37.11 -11.21 10.10
C GLU A 523 -36.03 -11.97 9.31
N SER A 524 -34.83 -12.05 9.86
CA SER A 524 -33.64 -12.60 9.18
C SER A 524 -32.81 -13.55 10.07
N LYS A 525 -33.47 -14.22 11.06
CA LYS A 525 -32.76 -14.94 12.14
C LYS A 525 -31.75 -15.99 11.67
N ASP A 526 -31.97 -16.64 10.54
CA ASP A 526 -31.12 -17.75 10.05
C ASP A 526 -30.50 -17.52 8.67
N MET A 527 -30.58 -16.28 8.17
CA MET A 527 -30.08 -15.94 6.83
C MET A 527 -28.60 -15.56 6.84
N SER A 528 -27.86 -16.02 5.84
CA SER A 528 -26.51 -15.51 5.59
C SER A 528 -26.55 -14.07 5.06
N PHE A 529 -25.45 -13.32 5.23
CA PHE A 529 -25.35 -11.93 4.73
C PHE A 529 -25.60 -11.86 3.21
N THR A 530 -25.09 -12.82 2.46
CA THR A 530 -25.30 -12.93 1.01
C THR A 530 -26.76 -13.14 0.67
N GLN A 531 -27.49 -13.95 1.44
CA GLN A 531 -28.94 -14.15 1.26
C GLN A 531 -29.72 -12.88 1.58
N MET A 532 -29.39 -12.19 2.69
CA MET A 532 -30.03 -10.90 3.03
C MET A 532 -29.82 -9.84 1.96
N LEU A 533 -28.65 -9.85 1.32
CA LEU A 533 -28.37 -8.95 0.21
C LEU A 533 -29.18 -9.30 -1.05
N SER A 534 -29.30 -10.60 -1.38
CA SER A 534 -30.08 -11.05 -2.55
C SER A 534 -31.59 -10.90 -2.38
N GLU A 535 -32.07 -10.95 -1.14
CA GLU A 535 -33.50 -10.74 -0.81
C GLU A 535 -33.84 -9.26 -0.56
N GLY A 536 -32.89 -8.37 -0.71
CA GLY A 536 -33.12 -6.93 -0.51
C GLY A 536 -33.47 -6.55 0.92
N ILE A 537 -32.95 -7.27 1.92
CA ILE A 537 -33.08 -6.93 3.35
C ILE A 537 -31.97 -5.95 3.74
N VAL A 538 -30.80 -6.11 3.15
CA VAL A 538 -29.63 -5.25 3.32
C VAL A 538 -29.25 -4.69 1.95
N GLU A 539 -28.86 -3.45 1.89
CA GLU A 539 -28.29 -2.83 0.69
C GLU A 539 -27.02 -2.04 1.00
N TYR A 540 -26.14 -1.92 0.00
CA TYR A 540 -24.95 -1.10 0.08
C TYR A 540 -25.24 0.31 -0.41
N LEU A 541 -25.03 1.31 0.45
CA LEU A 541 -25.21 2.72 0.11
C LEU A 541 -23.88 3.44 0.03
N ASP A 542 -23.65 4.18 -1.06
CA ASP A 542 -22.55 5.12 -1.16
C ASP A 542 -22.88 6.46 -0.48
N VAL A 543 -21.92 7.40 -0.44
CA VAL A 543 -22.10 8.69 0.23
C VAL A 543 -23.19 9.53 -0.43
N TYR A 544 -23.28 9.48 -1.76
CA TYR A 544 -24.28 10.26 -2.49
C TYR A 544 -25.69 9.81 -2.17
N GLU A 545 -25.93 8.51 -2.22
CA GLU A 545 -27.25 7.94 -1.96
C GLU A 545 -27.64 8.10 -0.48
N GLU A 546 -26.66 7.98 0.43
CA GLU A 546 -26.88 8.17 1.87
C GLU A 546 -27.28 9.61 2.21
N ASP A 547 -26.69 10.60 1.55
CA ASP A 547 -26.99 12.03 1.79
C ASP A 547 -28.42 12.40 1.36
N THR A 548 -28.97 11.69 0.36
CA THR A 548 -30.34 11.87 -0.12
C THR A 548 -31.36 11.00 0.62
N MET A 549 -30.93 10.03 1.42
CA MET A 549 -31.80 9.12 2.16
C MET A 549 -31.99 9.58 3.61
N HIS A 550 -33.21 9.45 4.12
CA HIS A 550 -33.50 9.68 5.53
C HIS A 550 -33.09 8.46 6.37
N ILE A 551 -31.80 8.35 6.71
CA ILE A 551 -31.29 7.28 7.60
C ILE A 551 -31.96 7.43 8.97
N GLY A 552 -32.43 6.31 9.52
CA GLY A 552 -33.21 6.27 10.77
C GLY A 552 -34.72 6.13 10.51
N THR A 553 -35.21 6.54 9.33
CA THR A 553 -36.63 6.30 8.90
C THR A 553 -36.72 5.24 7.82
N THR A 554 -35.72 5.16 6.93
CA THR A 554 -35.70 4.22 5.80
C THR A 554 -34.62 3.13 5.96
N HIS A 555 -33.59 3.38 6.78
CA HIS A 555 -32.46 2.45 6.98
C HIS A 555 -31.96 2.44 8.43
N GLU A 556 -31.40 1.31 8.86
CA GLU A 556 -30.81 1.10 10.17
C GLU A 556 -29.40 0.52 10.06
N GLU A 557 -28.52 0.89 10.97
CA GLU A 557 -27.15 0.31 11.05
C GLU A 557 -27.21 -1.14 11.51
N ILE A 558 -26.39 -1.99 10.88
CA ILE A 558 -26.33 -3.42 11.20
C ILE A 558 -25.63 -3.63 12.56
N ASP A 559 -24.44 -3.07 12.71
CA ASP A 559 -23.65 -3.17 13.94
C ASP A 559 -22.61 -2.05 13.99
N PRO A 560 -22.47 -1.35 15.13
CA PRO A 560 -21.48 -0.28 15.28
C PRO A 560 -20.03 -0.72 15.09
N SER A 561 -19.69 -1.98 15.39
CA SER A 561 -18.32 -2.49 15.22
C SER A 561 -17.86 -2.56 13.77
N LEU A 562 -18.80 -2.57 12.81
CA LEU A 562 -18.50 -2.54 11.38
C LEU A 562 -17.85 -1.21 10.92
N MET A 563 -17.93 -0.16 11.73
CA MET A 563 -17.25 1.12 11.48
C MET A 563 -15.73 1.04 11.72
N LEU A 564 -15.25 0.03 12.44
CA LEU A 564 -13.85 -0.16 12.78
C LEU A 564 -13.10 -0.86 11.65
N GLY A 565 -11.80 -0.62 11.57
CA GLY A 565 -10.89 -1.38 10.74
C GLY A 565 -10.60 -2.76 11.34
N PHE A 566 -9.95 -3.62 10.55
CA PHE A 566 -9.70 -5.00 10.98
C PHE A 566 -8.86 -5.10 12.26
N CYS A 567 -7.73 -4.39 12.34
CA CYS A 567 -6.86 -4.47 13.52
C CYS A 567 -7.50 -3.85 14.77
N VAL A 568 -8.28 -2.80 14.62
CA VAL A 568 -9.00 -2.19 15.76
C VAL A 568 -10.17 -3.06 16.18
N GLY A 569 -10.87 -3.68 15.23
CA GLY A 569 -11.98 -4.60 15.51
C GLY A 569 -11.57 -5.85 16.29
N THR A 570 -10.30 -6.24 16.27
CA THR A 570 -9.73 -7.33 17.07
C THR A 570 -9.27 -6.89 18.47
N THR A 571 -9.35 -5.60 18.79
CA THR A 571 -9.01 -5.08 20.12
C THR A 571 -10.21 -5.16 21.05
N PRO A 572 -10.13 -5.92 22.16
CA PRO A 572 -11.26 -6.03 23.07
C PRO A 572 -11.54 -4.66 23.74
N TYR A 573 -12.82 -4.36 23.88
CA TYR A 573 -13.31 -3.12 24.51
C TYR A 573 -12.66 -1.85 23.98
N SER A 574 -12.43 -1.77 22.67
CA SER A 574 -11.79 -0.59 22.05
C SER A 574 -12.61 0.70 22.26
N ASP A 575 -13.91 0.59 22.52
CA ASP A 575 -14.80 1.69 22.92
C ASP A 575 -14.51 2.24 24.32
N ARG A 576 -13.75 1.51 25.14
CA ARG A 576 -13.39 1.88 26.54
C ARG A 576 -11.97 2.45 26.65
N ASN A 577 -11.26 2.58 25.56
CA ASN A 577 -9.94 3.22 25.50
C ASN A 577 -10.01 4.58 24.81
N PRO A 578 -9.10 5.51 25.11
CA PRO A 578 -8.89 6.69 24.29
C PRO A 578 -8.49 6.32 22.85
N ALA A 579 -8.97 7.09 21.87
CA ALA A 579 -8.69 6.86 20.45
C ALA A 579 -7.20 6.71 20.10
N PRO A 580 -6.26 7.53 20.62
CA PRO A 580 -4.83 7.35 20.36
C PRO A 580 -4.29 5.99 20.78
N ARG A 581 -4.80 5.41 21.87
CA ARG A 581 -4.38 4.11 22.38
C ARG A 581 -4.82 2.98 21.46
N ASN A 582 -6.01 3.06 20.88
CA ASN A 582 -6.46 2.10 19.88
C ASN A 582 -5.62 2.19 18.60
N THR A 583 -5.22 3.40 18.19
CA THR A 583 -4.31 3.61 17.05
C THR A 583 -2.95 2.97 17.31
N TYR A 584 -2.38 3.15 18.49
CA TYR A 584 -1.12 2.53 18.88
C TYR A 584 -1.22 1.01 18.94
N GLN A 585 -2.32 0.48 19.47
CA GLN A 585 -2.54 -0.96 19.50
C GLN A 585 -2.64 -1.56 18.09
N ALA A 586 -3.35 -0.92 17.18
CA ALA A 586 -3.43 -1.35 15.78
C ALA A 586 -2.05 -1.39 15.11
N ALA A 587 -1.16 -0.44 15.43
CA ALA A 587 0.22 -0.43 14.96
C ALA A 587 1.06 -1.55 15.60
N MET A 588 0.89 -1.83 16.90
CA MET A 588 1.65 -2.86 17.62
C MET A 588 1.22 -4.28 17.27
N LEU A 589 -0.05 -4.51 16.98
CA LEU A 589 -0.53 -5.82 16.52
C LEU A 589 0.20 -6.27 15.23
N LYS A 590 0.52 -5.32 14.35
CA LYS A 590 1.31 -5.58 13.14
C LYS A 590 2.78 -5.89 13.40
N GLN A 591 3.28 -5.58 14.59
CA GLN A 591 4.65 -5.81 15.02
C GLN A 591 4.78 -7.00 15.99
N ALA A 592 3.69 -7.65 16.34
CA ALA A 592 3.68 -8.82 17.20
C ALA A 592 4.36 -10.02 16.54
N GLN A 593 5.00 -10.86 17.33
CA GLN A 593 5.49 -12.15 16.88
C GLN A 593 4.35 -13.16 16.89
N SER A 594 4.17 -13.89 15.79
CA SER A 594 3.06 -14.83 15.61
C SER A 594 3.47 -16.00 14.72
N VAL A 595 2.55 -16.91 14.48
CA VAL A 595 2.64 -17.82 13.34
C VAL A 595 2.10 -17.07 12.13
N ASN A 596 2.97 -16.64 11.23
CA ASN A 596 2.59 -15.81 10.08
C ASN A 596 1.94 -16.60 8.94
N SER A 597 2.22 -17.89 8.84
CA SER A 597 1.65 -18.83 7.86
C SER A 597 1.84 -20.25 8.38
N ILE A 598 0.86 -21.12 8.17
CA ILE A 598 1.02 -22.56 8.48
C ILE A 598 2.09 -23.19 7.57
N ALA A 599 2.22 -22.71 6.34
CA ALA A 599 3.22 -23.17 5.39
C ALA A 599 4.63 -22.56 5.61
N PHE A 600 4.94 -22.02 6.80
CA PHE A 600 6.25 -21.40 7.08
C PHE A 600 7.43 -22.34 6.85
N GLN A 601 7.22 -23.65 6.95
CA GLN A 601 8.24 -24.65 6.71
C GLN A 601 8.75 -24.68 5.27
N ASP A 602 7.87 -24.39 4.30
CA ASP A 602 8.19 -24.43 2.87
C ASP A 602 8.58 -23.06 2.30
N ARG A 603 8.40 -22.01 3.07
CA ARG A 603 8.73 -20.64 2.68
C ARG A 603 10.19 -20.30 3.00
N PHE A 604 10.78 -19.50 2.12
CA PHE A 604 12.15 -18.96 2.28
C PHE A 604 12.09 -17.42 2.41
N ASP A 605 11.31 -16.95 3.37
CA ASP A 605 11.22 -15.50 3.66
C ASP A 605 12.55 -15.01 4.24
N THR A 606 12.90 -13.74 4.01
CA THR A 606 14.18 -13.16 4.46
C THR A 606 14.34 -13.25 5.97
N THR A 607 13.31 -12.92 6.72
CA THR A 607 13.26 -13.06 8.18
C THR A 607 11.83 -13.36 8.61
N THR A 608 11.64 -14.38 9.39
CA THR A 608 10.34 -14.78 9.96
C THR A 608 10.52 -15.14 11.42
N ASN A 609 9.65 -14.65 12.28
CA ASN A 609 9.57 -15.06 13.68
C ASN A 609 8.33 -15.92 13.86
N VAL A 610 8.52 -17.15 14.34
CA VAL A 610 7.45 -18.11 14.60
C VAL A 610 7.28 -18.24 16.11
N LEU A 611 6.15 -17.80 16.65
CA LEU A 611 5.86 -17.88 18.07
C LEU A 611 5.65 -19.35 18.49
N HIS A 612 6.30 -19.76 19.58
CA HIS A 612 6.02 -21.03 20.24
C HIS A 612 4.85 -20.88 21.21
N TYR A 613 4.05 -21.94 21.34
CA TYR A 613 2.97 -22.02 22.33
C TYR A 613 1.98 -20.84 22.29
N GLY A 614 1.73 -20.29 21.10
CA GLY A 614 0.73 -19.26 20.92
C GLY A 614 -0.66 -19.73 21.34
N GLN A 615 -1.41 -18.89 22.02
CA GLN A 615 -2.73 -19.18 22.59
C GLN A 615 -3.79 -18.27 21.95
N LYS A 616 -5.05 -18.76 21.93
CA LYS A 616 -6.18 -17.89 21.70
C LYS A 616 -6.44 -17.04 22.94
N PRO A 617 -6.79 -15.77 22.80
CA PRO A 617 -7.12 -14.94 23.97
C PRO A 617 -8.41 -15.44 24.65
N LEU A 618 -8.43 -15.40 25.96
CA LEU A 618 -9.62 -15.77 26.77
C LEU A 618 -10.79 -14.81 26.51
N VAL A 619 -10.50 -13.55 26.27
CA VAL A 619 -11.48 -12.55 25.82
C VAL A 619 -11.17 -12.24 24.36
N SER A 620 -12.05 -12.63 23.47
CA SER A 620 -11.92 -12.42 22.02
C SER A 620 -13.04 -11.55 21.50
N THR A 621 -12.78 -10.80 20.44
CA THR A 621 -13.83 -10.08 19.72
C THR A 621 -14.51 -11.00 18.71
N GLU A 622 -15.72 -10.64 18.30
CA GLU A 622 -16.44 -11.38 17.26
C GLU A 622 -15.64 -11.41 15.95
N VAL A 623 -14.90 -10.33 15.63
CA VAL A 623 -14.01 -10.27 14.48
C VAL A 623 -12.95 -11.36 14.52
N GLU A 624 -12.32 -11.61 15.66
CA GLU A 624 -11.35 -12.70 15.83
C GLU A 624 -11.98 -14.08 15.71
N ARG A 625 -13.21 -14.25 16.19
CA ARG A 625 -13.94 -15.54 16.17
C ARG A 625 -14.40 -15.89 14.76
N VAL A 626 -14.84 -14.91 14.03
CA VAL A 626 -15.40 -15.08 12.68
C VAL A 626 -14.34 -15.28 11.61
N TYR A 627 -13.16 -14.66 11.80
CA TYR A 627 -12.06 -14.81 10.85
C TYR A 627 -11.26 -16.09 11.12
N PRO A 628 -11.47 -17.18 10.33
CA PRO A 628 -10.77 -18.46 10.50
C PRO A 628 -9.27 -18.33 10.20
N HIS A 629 -8.84 -17.18 9.67
CA HIS A 629 -7.44 -16.89 9.34
C HIS A 629 -6.63 -16.33 10.51
N ALA A 630 -7.27 -16.01 11.63
CA ALA A 630 -6.58 -15.50 12.82
C ALA A 630 -5.68 -16.58 13.43
N LEU A 631 -4.38 -16.40 13.31
CA LEU A 631 -3.37 -17.23 13.98
C LEU A 631 -2.92 -16.54 15.27
N PRO A 632 -2.58 -17.29 16.33
CA PRO A 632 -2.20 -16.71 17.61
C PRO A 632 -1.04 -15.72 17.49
N THR A 633 -1.19 -14.54 18.13
CA THR A 633 -0.19 -13.46 18.14
C THR A 633 0.44 -13.26 19.50
N GLY A 634 0.06 -14.05 20.50
CA GLY A 634 0.55 -13.93 21.86
C GLY A 634 0.09 -15.05 22.75
N VAL A 635 0.17 -14.81 24.05
CA VAL A 635 -0.18 -15.76 25.11
C VAL A 635 -0.98 -15.06 26.21
N ASN A 636 -1.84 -15.81 26.90
CA ASN A 636 -2.52 -15.33 28.09
C ASN A 636 -1.52 -15.38 29.26
N ALA A 637 -1.18 -14.21 29.81
CA ALA A 637 -0.26 -14.06 30.92
C ALA A 637 -1.04 -13.73 32.20
N ILE A 638 -0.65 -14.27 33.34
CA ILE A 638 -1.13 -13.80 34.63
C ILE A 638 -0.37 -12.51 34.96
N VAL A 639 -1.07 -11.41 35.00
CA VAL A 639 -0.51 -10.08 35.23
C VAL A 639 -0.94 -9.54 36.57
N ALA A 640 0.03 -9.16 37.41
CA ALA A 640 -0.18 -8.43 38.65
C ALA A 640 0.11 -6.95 38.42
N ILE A 641 -0.76 -6.06 38.85
CA ILE A 641 -0.58 -4.62 38.79
C ILE A 641 -0.16 -4.12 40.13
N MET A 642 1.13 -3.93 40.34
CA MET A 642 1.72 -3.46 41.58
C MET A 642 3.08 -2.79 41.34
N PRO A 643 3.49 -1.83 42.20
CA PRO A 643 4.86 -1.32 42.17
C PRO A 643 5.83 -2.44 42.57
N PHE A 644 6.94 -2.53 41.83
CA PHE A 644 8.02 -3.47 42.09
C PHE A 644 9.37 -2.83 41.72
N GLU A 645 10.47 -3.41 42.17
CA GLU A 645 11.78 -2.94 41.75
C GLU A 645 11.96 -3.08 40.22
N TYR A 646 12.55 -2.08 39.58
CA TYR A 646 12.83 -2.04 38.13
C TYR A 646 11.62 -2.12 37.19
N ASN A 647 10.42 -1.73 37.64
CA ASN A 647 9.24 -1.63 36.77
C ASN A 647 8.75 -0.18 36.48
N GLN A 648 9.56 0.82 36.84
CA GLN A 648 9.27 2.24 36.59
C GLN A 648 9.32 2.54 35.06
N GLU A 649 8.66 3.62 34.63
CA GLU A 649 8.68 4.14 33.25
C GLU A 649 8.39 3.08 32.17
N ASP A 650 7.30 2.33 32.33
CA ASP A 650 6.84 1.27 31.42
C ASP A 650 7.70 0.00 31.39
N SER A 651 8.62 -0.14 32.28
CA SER A 651 9.35 -1.40 32.43
C SER A 651 8.42 -2.45 33.05
N ILE A 652 8.58 -3.69 32.62
CA ILE A 652 7.85 -4.85 33.13
C ILE A 652 8.80 -5.84 33.78
N ILE A 653 8.34 -6.49 34.83
CA ILE A 653 9.04 -7.60 35.46
C ILE A 653 8.46 -8.90 34.92
N MET A 654 9.30 -9.83 34.53
CA MET A 654 8.87 -11.15 34.07
C MET A 654 9.35 -12.25 35.01
N ASN A 655 8.54 -13.27 35.16
CA ASN A 655 8.89 -14.48 35.88
C ASN A 655 9.82 -15.35 35.01
N ARG A 656 11.03 -15.61 35.52
CA ARG A 656 12.02 -16.44 34.83
C ARG A 656 11.51 -17.86 34.59
N TYR A 657 10.78 -18.45 35.52
CA TYR A 657 10.25 -19.80 35.36
C TYR A 657 9.21 -19.88 34.25
N SER A 658 8.41 -18.82 34.04
CA SER A 658 7.48 -18.74 32.93
C SER A 658 8.25 -18.69 31.59
N VAL A 659 9.32 -17.90 31.52
CA VAL A 659 10.20 -17.83 30.34
C VAL A 659 10.87 -19.18 30.05
N ASP A 660 11.37 -19.87 31.08
CA ASP A 660 12.00 -21.18 30.94
C ASP A 660 11.01 -22.23 30.45
N ARG A 661 9.73 -22.16 30.87
CA ARG A 661 8.64 -23.00 30.35
C ARG A 661 8.20 -22.66 28.94
N GLY A 662 8.68 -21.56 28.34
CA GLY A 662 8.39 -21.19 26.97
C GLY A 662 7.52 -19.96 26.76
N PHE A 663 7.24 -19.19 27.80
CA PHE A 663 6.50 -17.94 27.68
C PHE A 663 7.18 -16.97 26.71
N GLY A 664 6.47 -16.54 25.68
CA GLY A 664 6.98 -15.62 24.68
C GLY A 664 8.18 -16.11 23.83
N ARG A 665 8.55 -17.38 23.91
CA ARG A 665 9.64 -17.97 23.10
C ARG A 665 9.24 -18.00 21.63
N CYS A 666 10.19 -17.71 20.73
CA CYS A 666 9.98 -17.82 19.29
C CYS A 666 11.20 -18.43 18.60
N THR A 667 11.00 -18.93 17.38
CA THR A 667 12.07 -19.29 16.45
C THR A 667 12.17 -18.23 15.38
N GLN A 668 13.35 -17.66 15.23
CA GLN A 668 13.67 -16.79 14.09
C GLN A 668 14.24 -17.64 12.96
N LEU A 669 13.63 -17.54 11.79
CA LEU A 669 14.09 -18.12 10.53
C LEU A 669 14.69 -17.00 9.68
N LYS A 670 15.93 -17.18 9.24
CA LYS A 670 16.61 -16.24 8.33
C LYS A 670 17.09 -16.97 7.09
N THR A 671 16.79 -16.44 5.92
CA THR A 671 17.21 -17.01 4.64
C THR A 671 18.32 -16.16 4.04
N ILE A 672 19.41 -16.81 3.71
CA ILE A 672 20.54 -16.26 2.96
C ILE A 672 20.42 -16.79 1.53
N LYS A 673 20.48 -15.88 0.56
CA LYS A 673 20.41 -16.20 -0.88
C LYS A 673 21.76 -15.95 -1.52
N ASP A 674 22.17 -16.84 -2.40
CA ASP A 674 23.33 -16.66 -3.26
C ASP A 674 23.00 -17.14 -4.68
N THR A 675 23.58 -16.49 -5.69
CA THR A 675 23.42 -16.83 -7.10
C THR A 675 24.80 -16.90 -7.73
N LEU A 676 25.05 -17.94 -8.51
CA LEU A 676 26.33 -18.11 -9.20
C LEU A 676 26.47 -17.10 -10.36
N CYS A 677 27.66 -16.52 -10.45
CA CYS A 677 28.12 -15.86 -11.67
C CYS A 677 28.47 -16.91 -12.75
N PRO A 678 28.56 -16.53 -14.03
CA PRO A 678 28.77 -17.49 -15.13
C PRO A 678 29.99 -18.39 -15.00
N ASP A 679 31.04 -17.94 -14.27
CA ASP A 679 32.30 -18.67 -14.10
C ASP A 679 32.43 -19.30 -12.70
N GLU A 680 31.33 -19.37 -11.95
CA GLU A 680 31.31 -19.89 -10.57
C GLU A 680 30.59 -21.23 -10.50
N SER A 681 31.00 -22.10 -9.56
CA SER A 681 30.31 -23.34 -9.22
C SER A 681 30.26 -23.55 -7.72
N TYR A 682 29.14 -24.11 -7.21
CA TYR A 682 29.06 -24.55 -5.82
C TYR A 682 29.89 -25.81 -5.59
N THR A 683 30.76 -25.80 -4.55
CA THR A 683 31.59 -26.92 -4.17
C THR A 683 31.15 -27.57 -2.86
N GLY A 684 30.47 -26.83 -1.98
CA GLY A 684 29.98 -27.39 -0.72
C GLY A 684 28.93 -26.56 -0.02
N PHE A 685 28.10 -27.26 0.75
CA PHE A 685 27.10 -26.69 1.63
C PHE A 685 27.23 -27.28 3.03
N PRO A 686 26.90 -26.55 4.10
CA PRO A 686 26.88 -27.09 5.44
C PRO A 686 25.80 -28.18 5.56
N SER A 687 26.03 -29.15 6.42
CA SER A 687 25.04 -30.18 6.69
C SER A 687 23.81 -29.57 7.39
N VAL A 688 22.61 -30.08 7.07
CA VAL A 688 21.37 -29.71 7.77
C VAL A 688 21.53 -30.07 9.26
N ASN A 689 21.00 -29.20 10.16
CA ASN A 689 21.20 -29.25 11.61
C ASN A 689 22.59 -28.94 12.15
N SER A 690 23.58 -28.57 11.31
CA SER A 690 24.85 -28.05 11.79
C SER A 690 24.71 -26.65 12.40
N VAL A 691 25.47 -26.36 13.43
CA VAL A 691 25.52 -25.04 14.07
C VAL A 691 26.53 -24.17 13.31
N VAL A 692 26.08 -23.00 12.90
CA VAL A 692 26.87 -22.00 12.20
C VAL A 692 26.94 -20.73 13.05
N LYS A 693 28.15 -20.21 13.27
CA LYS A 693 28.40 -18.93 13.94
C LYS A 693 28.66 -17.83 12.92
N LYS A 694 28.44 -16.57 13.31
CA LYS A 694 28.81 -15.41 12.52
C LYS A 694 30.29 -15.45 12.12
N GLY A 695 30.56 -15.24 10.82
CA GLY A 695 31.91 -15.31 10.27
C GLY A 695 32.39 -16.73 9.91
N GLN A 696 31.58 -17.77 10.17
CA GLN A 696 31.91 -19.12 9.68
C GLN A 696 31.43 -19.28 8.23
N LEU A 697 32.13 -20.15 7.51
CA LEU A 697 31.79 -20.50 6.14
C LEU A 697 30.39 -21.12 6.04
N LEU A 698 29.59 -20.58 5.15
CA LEU A 698 28.24 -21.04 4.91
C LEU A 698 28.10 -21.70 3.53
N ILE A 699 28.67 -21.10 2.48
CA ILE A 699 28.58 -21.64 1.13
C ILE A 699 29.98 -21.63 0.52
N GLU A 700 30.44 -22.80 0.09
CA GLU A 700 31.71 -22.94 -0.65
C GLU A 700 31.42 -22.83 -2.15
N LYS A 701 32.12 -21.93 -2.81
CA LYS A 701 32.09 -21.81 -4.27
C LYS A 701 33.48 -21.53 -4.82
N THR A 702 33.72 -22.01 -6.03
CA THR A 702 34.96 -21.76 -6.79
C THR A 702 34.62 -20.91 -8.01
N LYS A 703 35.55 -20.01 -8.33
CA LYS A 703 35.50 -19.18 -9.53
C LYS A 703 36.64 -19.56 -10.46
N ASN A 704 36.27 -19.91 -11.70
CA ASN A 704 37.26 -20.22 -12.74
C ASN A 704 37.67 -18.92 -13.43
N GLY A 705 38.95 -18.59 -13.33
CA GLY A 705 39.55 -17.44 -14.01
C GLY A 705 40.58 -17.86 -15.04
N TYR A 706 40.85 -16.99 -16.01
CA TYR A 706 41.95 -17.20 -16.96
C TYR A 706 43.00 -16.13 -16.81
N ARG A 707 44.26 -16.54 -16.65
CA ARG A 707 45.41 -15.64 -16.63
C ARG A 707 46.28 -15.90 -17.84
N LYS A 708 46.74 -14.85 -18.52
CA LYS A 708 47.74 -15.00 -19.57
C LYS A 708 49.12 -15.10 -18.92
N VAL A 709 49.78 -16.26 -19.06
CA VAL A 709 51.17 -16.48 -18.65
C VAL A 709 51.94 -16.91 -19.91
N GLY A 710 52.96 -16.14 -20.29
CA GLY A 710 53.74 -16.43 -21.51
C GLY A 710 52.94 -16.48 -22.83
N GLY A 711 51.88 -15.69 -22.98
CA GLY A 711 51.01 -15.68 -24.14
C GLY A 711 49.94 -16.77 -24.20
N LYS A 712 49.97 -17.77 -23.34
CA LYS A 712 48.98 -18.85 -23.21
C LYS A 712 47.93 -18.51 -22.13
N ARG A 713 46.65 -18.83 -22.37
CA ARG A 713 45.61 -18.78 -21.37
C ARG A 713 45.76 -19.98 -20.41
N VAL A 714 46.05 -19.71 -19.15
CA VAL A 714 46.10 -20.72 -18.09
C VAL A 714 44.85 -20.50 -17.21
N SER A 715 44.07 -21.57 -17.01
CA SER A 715 42.95 -21.53 -16.07
C SER A 715 43.45 -21.61 -14.64
N TYR A 716 42.83 -20.87 -13.74
CA TYR A 716 43.08 -21.00 -12.30
C TYR A 716 41.71 -20.97 -11.56
N GLU A 717 41.64 -21.67 -10.49
CA GLU A 717 40.47 -21.70 -9.59
C GLU A 717 40.76 -20.83 -8.36
N THR A 718 39.80 -19.97 -8.05
CA THR A 718 39.83 -19.16 -6.82
C THR A 718 38.64 -19.52 -5.95
N LYS A 719 38.89 -19.84 -4.69
CA LYS A 719 37.79 -20.03 -3.72
C LYS A 719 37.12 -18.69 -3.41
N VAL A 720 35.85 -18.60 -3.62
CA VAL A 720 34.98 -17.43 -3.29
C VAL A 720 33.94 -17.91 -2.31
N ASN A 721 34.25 -17.79 -1.03
CA ASN A 721 33.39 -18.31 0.02
C ASN A 721 32.36 -17.26 0.46
N VAL A 722 31.17 -17.70 0.84
CA VAL A 722 30.14 -16.87 1.48
C VAL A 722 30.09 -17.22 2.95
N ASP A 723 30.49 -16.27 3.79
CA ASP A 723 30.49 -16.45 5.24
C ASP A 723 29.11 -16.09 5.83
N SER A 724 28.75 -16.76 6.91
CA SER A 724 27.51 -16.48 7.62
C SER A 724 27.55 -15.11 8.30
N GLN A 725 26.56 -14.29 8.05
CA GLN A 725 26.38 -13.01 8.76
C GLN A 725 25.60 -13.17 10.07
N HIS A 726 25.06 -14.34 10.33
CA HIS A 726 24.17 -14.65 11.45
C HIS A 726 24.53 -15.96 12.12
N ASP A 727 24.30 -16.02 13.43
CA ASP A 727 24.36 -17.27 14.18
C ASP A 727 23.08 -18.06 13.99
N GLY A 728 23.17 -19.37 13.96
CA GLY A 728 22.00 -20.24 13.88
C GLY A 728 22.33 -21.69 13.57
N VAL A 729 21.30 -22.48 13.45
CA VAL A 729 21.38 -23.87 13.01
C VAL A 729 20.83 -23.93 11.59
N VAL A 730 21.52 -24.66 10.70
CA VAL A 730 21.06 -24.83 9.31
C VAL A 730 19.77 -25.65 9.32
N ASP A 731 18.68 -25.04 8.86
CA ASP A 731 17.36 -25.64 8.87
C ASP A 731 17.02 -26.32 7.54
N LYS A 732 17.18 -25.60 6.43
CA LYS A 732 16.86 -26.10 5.08
C LYS A 732 17.78 -25.48 4.04
N ILE A 733 18.15 -26.26 3.04
CA ILE A 733 18.92 -25.80 1.88
C ILE A 733 18.12 -26.10 0.63
N LEU A 734 17.99 -25.13 -0.26
CA LEU A 734 17.33 -25.26 -1.56
C LEU A 734 18.29 -24.79 -2.65
N VAL A 735 18.64 -25.69 -3.57
CA VAL A 735 19.39 -25.38 -4.79
C VAL A 735 18.42 -25.43 -5.97
N TYR A 736 18.44 -24.42 -6.83
CA TYR A 736 17.52 -24.32 -7.97
C TYR A 736 18.18 -23.59 -9.13
N LYS A 737 17.62 -23.76 -10.33
CA LYS A 737 18.03 -23.00 -11.51
C LYS A 737 17.16 -21.75 -11.67
N GLU A 738 17.83 -20.62 -11.88
CA GLU A 738 17.16 -19.37 -12.26
C GLU A 738 16.70 -19.38 -13.74
N ARG A 739 15.92 -18.38 -14.14
CA ARG A 739 15.43 -18.25 -15.52
C ARG A 739 16.54 -18.20 -16.58
N ASN A 740 17.68 -17.68 -16.23
CA ASN A 740 18.87 -17.59 -17.09
C ASN A 740 19.71 -18.89 -17.14
N GLY A 741 19.27 -19.96 -16.46
CA GLY A 741 19.98 -21.23 -16.34
C GLY A 741 21.09 -21.26 -15.29
N SER A 742 21.39 -20.15 -14.62
CA SER A 742 22.37 -20.10 -13.51
C SER A 742 21.86 -20.84 -12.29
N ASP A 743 22.73 -21.56 -11.61
CA ASP A 743 22.40 -22.19 -10.33
C ASP A 743 22.36 -21.13 -9.22
N ALA A 744 21.37 -21.23 -8.36
CA ALA A 744 21.21 -20.38 -7.20
C ALA A 744 20.86 -21.23 -5.97
N CYS A 745 21.14 -20.73 -4.79
CA CYS A 745 20.79 -21.43 -3.57
C CYS A 745 20.17 -20.52 -2.52
N LYS A 746 19.37 -21.12 -1.65
CA LYS A 746 18.81 -20.51 -0.45
C LYS A 746 19.14 -21.37 0.74
N VAL A 747 19.84 -20.81 1.71
CA VAL A 747 20.16 -21.47 2.98
C VAL A 747 19.37 -20.80 4.07
N ARG A 748 18.52 -21.56 4.75
CA ARG A 748 17.69 -21.08 5.86
C ARG A 748 18.31 -21.47 7.18
N LEU A 749 18.55 -20.48 8.05
CA LEU A 749 19.03 -20.64 9.41
C LEU A 749 17.89 -20.48 10.40
N ARG A 750 17.84 -21.30 11.43
CA ARG A 750 16.92 -21.17 12.57
C ARG A 750 17.67 -20.79 13.84
N LYS A 751 17.12 -19.89 14.62
CA LYS A 751 17.64 -19.49 15.94
C LYS A 751 16.50 -19.37 16.93
N ALA A 752 16.58 -20.07 18.06
CA ALA A 752 15.63 -19.87 19.16
C ALA A 752 15.86 -18.50 19.81
N ARG A 753 14.80 -17.77 20.03
CA ARG A 753 14.77 -16.46 20.69
C ARG A 753 14.00 -16.55 22.00
N ILE A 754 14.73 -16.63 23.08
CA ILE A 754 14.18 -16.62 24.44
C ILE A 754 14.05 -15.17 24.88
N PRO A 755 12.97 -14.75 25.57
CA PRO A 755 12.85 -13.42 26.13
C PRO A 755 14.01 -13.06 27.06
N THR A 756 14.56 -11.86 26.86
CA THR A 756 15.67 -11.31 27.66
C THR A 756 15.33 -9.89 28.10
N MET A 757 16.10 -9.34 29.05
CA MET A 757 15.99 -7.95 29.44
C MET A 757 16.16 -7.04 28.22
N GLY A 758 15.30 -6.02 28.11
CA GLY A 758 15.26 -5.09 26.98
C GLY A 758 14.34 -5.51 25.84
N ASP A 759 13.79 -6.72 25.83
CA ASP A 759 12.77 -7.13 24.85
C ASP A 759 11.44 -6.41 25.12
N LYS A 760 10.69 -6.11 24.06
CA LYS A 760 9.43 -5.40 24.14
C LYS A 760 8.24 -6.36 24.13
N PHE A 761 7.32 -6.11 25.06
CA PHE A 761 6.02 -6.75 25.15
C PHE A 761 4.91 -5.69 25.18
N ALA A 762 3.71 -6.07 24.78
CA ALA A 762 2.54 -5.20 24.83
C ALA A 762 1.27 -5.99 25.13
N SER A 763 0.34 -5.36 25.87
CA SER A 763 -1.04 -5.81 25.94
C SER A 763 -1.82 -5.39 24.70
N ARG A 764 -3.08 -5.81 24.57
CA ARG A 764 -3.98 -5.36 23.49
C ARG A 764 -4.57 -3.95 23.70
N SER A 765 -4.17 -3.26 24.75
CA SER A 765 -4.58 -1.88 25.06
C SER A 765 -3.44 -0.87 24.94
N ALA A 766 -2.46 -1.12 24.08
CA ALA A 766 -1.31 -0.25 23.86
C ALA A 766 -0.43 0.00 25.09
N GLN A 767 -0.40 -0.90 26.05
CA GLN A 767 0.53 -0.87 27.19
C GLN A 767 1.82 -1.60 26.80
N LYS A 768 2.65 -0.93 25.98
CA LYS A 768 3.97 -1.45 25.62
C LYS A 768 4.95 -1.25 26.76
N GLY A 769 5.75 -2.28 27.03
CA GLY A 769 6.78 -2.21 28.06
C GLY A 769 8.02 -3.01 27.65
N THR A 770 9.16 -2.61 28.17
CA THR A 770 10.42 -3.33 28.04
C THR A 770 10.66 -4.18 29.28
N VAL A 771 11.22 -5.38 29.09
CA VAL A 771 11.59 -6.24 30.21
C VAL A 771 12.75 -5.60 30.98
N GLY A 772 12.47 -5.17 32.23
CA GLY A 772 13.47 -4.56 33.11
C GLY A 772 14.27 -5.57 33.91
N LEU A 773 13.61 -6.63 34.36
CA LEU A 773 14.24 -7.69 35.15
C LEU A 773 13.52 -9.02 34.93
N LEU A 774 14.28 -10.12 34.91
CA LEU A 774 13.78 -11.48 34.99
C LEU A 774 14.00 -11.99 36.45
N VAL A 775 12.90 -12.09 37.19
CA VAL A 775 12.91 -12.50 38.60
C VAL A 775 12.69 -14.01 38.69
N ARG A 776 13.36 -14.69 39.59
CA ARG A 776 13.15 -16.12 39.85
C ARG A 776 11.75 -16.33 40.39
N GLY A 777 11.15 -17.49 40.09
CA GLY A 777 9.80 -17.80 40.54
C GLY A 777 9.61 -17.83 42.07
N GLU A 778 10.66 -18.25 42.80
CA GLU A 778 10.65 -18.22 44.26
C GLU A 778 10.65 -16.82 44.86
N ASP A 779 11.24 -15.84 44.16
CA ASP A 779 11.34 -14.45 44.59
C ASP A 779 10.10 -13.62 44.16
N MET A 780 9.26 -14.21 43.30
CA MET A 780 8.04 -13.54 42.83
C MET A 780 6.97 -13.47 43.93
N PRO A 781 6.19 -12.39 43.98
CA PRO A 781 5.00 -12.35 44.83
C PRO A 781 4.00 -13.44 44.40
N PHE A 782 3.31 -14.02 45.39
CA PHE A 782 2.34 -15.09 45.15
C PHE A 782 1.04 -14.87 45.92
N THR A 783 -0.06 -15.41 45.39
CA THR A 783 -1.37 -15.40 46.06
C THR A 783 -1.43 -16.47 47.15
N LEU A 784 -2.45 -16.39 48.01
CA LEU A 784 -2.69 -17.44 49.00
C LEU A 784 -2.92 -18.82 48.39
N ASP A 785 -3.38 -18.88 47.14
CA ASP A 785 -3.57 -20.11 46.39
C ASP A 785 -2.26 -20.59 45.70
N GLY A 786 -1.14 -19.93 45.92
CA GLY A 786 0.17 -20.28 45.36
C GLY A 786 0.38 -19.83 43.92
N ILE A 787 -0.46 -18.97 43.35
CA ILE A 787 -0.32 -18.46 42.00
C ILE A 787 0.70 -17.33 41.96
N THR A 788 1.75 -17.49 41.17
CA THR A 788 2.74 -16.46 40.87
C THR A 788 2.43 -15.77 39.53
N PRO A 789 2.53 -14.43 39.44
CA PRO A 789 2.32 -13.75 38.15
C PRO A 789 3.44 -14.07 37.15
N ASP A 790 3.09 -14.04 35.87
CA ASP A 790 4.06 -14.11 34.75
C ASP A 790 4.69 -12.73 34.49
N ILE A 791 3.90 -11.67 34.66
CA ILE A 791 4.30 -10.27 34.44
C ILE A 791 3.82 -9.42 35.63
N ILE A 792 4.68 -8.50 36.06
CA ILE A 792 4.29 -7.42 37.02
C ILE A 792 4.36 -6.09 36.26
N LEU A 793 3.24 -5.38 36.25
CA LEU A 793 3.06 -4.09 35.61
C LEU A 793 2.97 -2.98 36.66
N ASN A 794 3.62 -1.85 36.38
CA ASN A 794 3.53 -0.70 37.28
C ASN A 794 2.12 -0.05 37.18
N PRO A 795 1.45 0.18 38.31
CA PRO A 795 0.13 0.80 38.32
C PRO A 795 0.10 2.23 37.78
N HIS A 796 1.21 2.97 37.83
CA HIS A 796 1.32 4.31 37.27
C HIS A 796 1.16 4.38 35.74
N ALA A 797 1.23 3.23 35.04
CA ALA A 797 0.97 3.14 33.61
C ALA A 797 -0.52 3.29 33.26
N ILE A 798 -1.45 3.09 34.19
CA ILE A 798 -2.90 3.06 33.93
C ILE A 798 -3.54 4.45 33.96
N PRO A 799 -3.38 5.30 34.98
CA PRO A 799 -4.15 6.55 35.14
C PRO A 799 -3.91 7.55 34.01
N SER A 800 -2.66 7.78 33.64
CA SER A 800 -2.30 8.73 32.58
C SER A 800 -2.75 8.31 31.18
N ARG A 801 -2.89 7.02 30.94
CA ARG A 801 -3.26 6.44 29.65
C ARG A 801 -4.74 6.11 29.54
N MET A 802 -5.44 6.02 30.69
CA MET A 802 -6.88 5.73 30.75
C MET A 802 -7.28 4.46 29.96
N THR A 803 -6.41 3.46 29.92
CA THR A 803 -6.65 2.20 29.20
C THR A 803 -7.54 1.25 30.00
N MET A 804 -8.80 1.63 30.16
CA MET A 804 -9.76 0.86 30.96
C MET A 804 -10.07 -0.52 30.36
N ALA A 805 -9.96 -0.65 29.04
CA ALA A 805 -10.15 -1.92 28.36
C ALA A 805 -9.24 -3.04 28.90
N GLN A 806 -8.02 -2.73 29.32
CA GLN A 806 -7.12 -3.74 29.90
C GLN A 806 -7.64 -4.27 31.24
N ILE A 807 -8.20 -3.42 32.08
CA ILE A 807 -8.77 -3.80 33.35
C ILE A 807 -10.01 -4.68 33.13
N LEU A 808 -10.90 -4.25 32.24
CA LEU A 808 -12.11 -5.01 31.87
C LEU A 808 -11.75 -6.37 31.25
N GLU A 809 -10.75 -6.40 30.35
CA GLU A 809 -10.21 -7.63 29.78
C GLU A 809 -9.73 -8.58 30.89
N CYS A 810 -8.96 -8.07 31.86
CA CYS A 810 -8.43 -8.87 32.95
C CYS A 810 -9.55 -9.46 33.82
N LEU A 811 -10.56 -8.66 34.20
CA LEU A 811 -11.72 -9.13 34.97
C LEU A 811 -12.47 -10.22 34.20
N LYS A 812 -12.79 -9.99 32.94
CA LYS A 812 -13.53 -10.94 32.11
C LYS A 812 -12.71 -12.18 31.77
N SER A 813 -11.39 -12.04 31.60
CA SER A 813 -10.47 -13.17 31.38
C SER A 813 -10.38 -14.05 32.63
N LYS A 814 -10.42 -13.46 33.83
CA LYS A 814 -10.43 -14.20 35.08
C LYS A 814 -11.68 -15.06 35.21
N TYR A 815 -12.85 -14.54 34.84
CA TYR A 815 -14.09 -15.30 34.72
C TYR A 815 -13.95 -16.36 33.59
N GLY A 816 -13.43 -15.98 32.43
CA GLY A 816 -13.28 -16.86 31.28
C GLY A 816 -12.29 -18.01 31.49
N SER A 817 -11.36 -17.91 32.44
CA SER A 817 -10.46 -19.03 32.80
C SER A 817 -11.18 -20.25 33.34
N TYR A 818 -12.38 -20.05 33.88
CA TYR A 818 -13.24 -21.11 34.39
C TYR A 818 -14.39 -21.47 33.42
N MET A 819 -14.97 -20.49 32.77
CA MET A 819 -16.17 -20.64 31.92
C MET A 819 -15.88 -20.73 30.41
N GLY A 820 -14.62 -20.62 29.99
CA GLY A 820 -14.21 -20.64 28.59
C GLY A 820 -14.22 -19.28 27.94
N LEU A 821 -14.10 -19.25 26.60
CA LEU A 821 -13.95 -18.04 25.81
C LEU A 821 -15.09 -17.04 26.02
N GLN A 822 -14.73 -15.80 26.26
CA GLN A 822 -15.65 -14.70 26.53
C GLN A 822 -15.66 -13.70 25.37
N ASP A 823 -16.78 -13.00 25.20
CA ASP A 823 -16.91 -11.92 24.21
C ASP A 823 -16.49 -10.58 24.79
N GLY A 824 -15.51 -9.96 24.16
CA GLY A 824 -15.03 -8.61 24.45
C GLY A 824 -15.21 -7.65 23.27
N SER A 825 -16.17 -7.92 22.38
CA SER A 825 -16.43 -7.07 21.21
C SER A 825 -16.73 -5.63 21.63
N PRO A 826 -16.25 -4.63 20.87
CA PRO A 826 -16.62 -3.23 21.13
C PRO A 826 -18.14 -3.05 21.07
N PHE A 827 -18.67 -2.15 21.88
CA PHE A 827 -20.10 -1.79 21.93
C PHE A 827 -21.03 -2.93 22.35
N ASN A 828 -20.52 -3.97 23.03
CA ASN A 828 -21.32 -5.14 23.47
C ASN A 828 -22.23 -4.88 24.68
N GLY A 829 -22.21 -3.67 25.25
CA GLY A 829 -23.04 -3.30 26.39
C GLY A 829 -22.55 -3.78 27.76
N ASP A 830 -21.41 -4.45 27.84
CA ASP A 830 -20.83 -4.86 29.13
C ASP A 830 -20.58 -3.65 30.03
N THR A 831 -21.01 -3.76 31.32
CA THR A 831 -20.74 -2.76 32.33
C THR A 831 -19.70 -3.28 33.31
N ALA A 832 -18.91 -2.37 33.92
CA ALA A 832 -17.91 -2.75 34.90
C ALA A 832 -18.56 -3.45 36.11
N GLU A 833 -19.73 -2.95 36.57
CA GLU A 833 -20.49 -3.53 37.67
C GLU A 833 -20.94 -4.96 37.37
N GLY A 834 -21.48 -5.20 36.16
CA GLY A 834 -21.87 -6.54 35.72
C GLY A 834 -20.71 -7.53 35.71
N LEU A 835 -19.52 -7.11 35.26
CA LEU A 835 -18.32 -7.94 35.31
C LEU A 835 -17.83 -8.21 36.73
N MET A 836 -17.93 -7.23 37.61
CA MET A 836 -17.61 -7.39 39.04
C MET A 836 -18.56 -8.37 39.74
N ASP A 837 -19.86 -8.33 39.42
CA ASP A 837 -20.85 -9.27 39.94
C ASP A 837 -20.63 -10.70 39.42
N MET A 838 -20.26 -10.83 38.15
CA MET A 838 -19.86 -12.13 37.57
C MET A 838 -18.69 -12.76 38.35
N LEU A 839 -17.67 -11.97 38.71
CA LEU A 839 -16.55 -12.47 39.52
C LEU A 839 -16.96 -12.83 40.92
N HIS A 840 -17.87 -12.06 41.54
CA HIS A 840 -18.35 -12.32 42.86
C HIS A 840 -19.12 -13.66 42.94
N THR A 841 -19.90 -13.97 41.92
CA THR A 841 -20.59 -15.30 41.85
C THR A 841 -19.63 -16.47 41.80
N MET A 842 -18.39 -16.26 41.36
CA MET A 842 -17.33 -17.27 41.33
C MET A 842 -16.52 -17.37 42.64
N GLY A 843 -16.87 -16.57 43.65
CA GLY A 843 -16.16 -16.53 44.94
C GLY A 843 -14.93 -15.61 44.96
N PHE A 844 -14.69 -14.82 43.93
CA PHE A 844 -13.63 -13.82 43.93
C PHE A 844 -14.13 -12.48 44.53
N ARG A 845 -13.18 -11.62 44.90
CA ARG A 845 -13.52 -10.24 45.25
C ARG A 845 -14.06 -9.52 44.02
N ARG A 846 -15.06 -8.65 44.21
CA ARG A 846 -15.68 -7.88 43.12
C ARG A 846 -14.68 -7.02 42.34
N ASP A 847 -13.67 -6.48 43.01
CA ASP A 847 -12.64 -5.63 42.45
C ASP A 847 -11.53 -6.38 41.75
N GLY A 848 -11.60 -7.72 41.65
CA GLY A 848 -10.58 -8.55 41.01
C GLY A 848 -9.25 -8.66 41.75
N THR A 849 -9.14 -8.01 42.92
CA THR A 849 -7.92 -8.04 43.73
C THR A 849 -7.79 -9.34 44.53
N GLN A 850 -6.56 -9.72 44.85
CA GLN A 850 -6.23 -10.84 45.74
C GLN A 850 -5.15 -10.42 46.73
N VAL A 851 -5.16 -11.10 47.89
CA VAL A 851 -4.10 -10.94 48.90
C VAL A 851 -2.88 -11.69 48.40
N MET A 852 -1.73 -11.03 48.40
CA MET A 852 -0.46 -11.59 47.99
C MET A 852 0.61 -11.49 49.10
N GLN A 853 1.59 -12.36 49.03
CA GLN A 853 2.77 -12.40 49.87
C GLN A 853 4.04 -12.19 49.05
N SER A 854 5.04 -11.55 49.66
CA SER A 854 6.36 -11.38 49.06
C SER A 854 7.08 -12.73 48.95
N GLY A 855 7.61 -13.10 47.80
CA GLY A 855 8.45 -14.30 47.67
C GLY A 855 9.81 -14.14 48.35
N ILE A 856 10.29 -12.91 48.53
CA ILE A 856 11.60 -12.62 49.12
C ILE A 856 11.53 -12.64 50.67
N THR A 857 10.56 -11.93 51.27
CA THR A 857 10.47 -11.80 52.72
C THR A 857 9.45 -12.73 53.35
N GLY A 858 8.53 -13.31 52.57
CA GLY A 858 7.38 -14.08 53.03
C GLY A 858 6.29 -13.24 53.72
N GLU A 859 6.45 -11.92 53.81
CA GLU A 859 5.48 -11.02 54.45
C GLU A 859 4.28 -10.77 53.52
N ARG A 860 3.12 -10.61 54.13
CA ARG A 860 1.89 -10.27 53.42
C ARG A 860 1.87 -8.79 53.09
N TYR A 861 1.54 -8.48 51.83
CA TYR A 861 1.31 -7.09 51.46
C TYR A 861 0.09 -6.50 52.17
N SER A 862 0.21 -5.26 52.63
CA SER A 862 -0.84 -4.55 53.38
C SER A 862 -2.06 -4.25 52.51
N VAL A 863 -1.91 -4.19 51.20
CA VAL A 863 -2.97 -3.89 50.24
C VAL A 863 -3.19 -5.08 49.32
N PRO A 864 -4.44 -5.46 49.02
CA PRO A 864 -4.72 -6.49 48.03
C PRO A 864 -4.32 -6.01 46.63
N ILE A 865 -3.77 -6.92 45.85
CA ILE A 865 -3.19 -6.63 44.53
C ILE A 865 -4.15 -7.06 43.44
N PHE A 866 -4.33 -6.21 42.42
CA PHE A 866 -5.11 -6.56 41.23
C PHE A 866 -4.31 -7.55 40.39
N ILE A 867 -4.86 -8.74 40.17
CA ILE A 867 -4.21 -9.83 39.45
C ILE A 867 -5.22 -10.64 38.64
N GLY A 868 -4.83 -11.00 37.40
CA GLY A 868 -5.62 -11.88 36.54
C GLY A 868 -4.99 -12.11 35.19
N PRO A 869 -5.57 -12.97 34.36
CA PRO A 869 -5.10 -13.22 33.02
C PRO A 869 -5.31 -12.01 32.13
N THR A 870 -4.29 -11.66 31.34
CA THR A 870 -4.34 -10.61 30.31
C THR A 870 -3.54 -11.11 29.11
N PHE A 871 -4.02 -10.89 27.90
CA PHE A 871 -3.33 -11.34 26.70
C PHE A 871 -2.15 -10.42 26.38
N TYR A 872 -0.95 -10.99 26.32
CA TYR A 872 0.30 -10.27 26.04
C TYR A 872 0.93 -10.75 24.74
N GLN A 873 1.49 -9.78 23.99
CA GLN A 873 2.16 -9.97 22.70
C GLN A 873 3.63 -9.62 22.83
N ARG A 874 4.53 -10.46 22.32
CA ARG A 874 5.94 -10.12 22.16
C ARG A 874 6.11 -9.37 20.86
N LEU A 875 6.72 -8.18 20.91
CA LEU A 875 6.98 -7.37 19.72
C LEU A 875 8.30 -7.80 19.06
N LYS A 876 8.46 -7.50 17.75
CA LYS A 876 9.66 -7.84 16.96
C LYS A 876 10.93 -7.11 17.38
N HIS A 877 10.84 -6.15 18.30
CA HIS A 877 11.98 -5.36 18.78
C HIS A 877 12.70 -6.10 19.91
N ASN A 878 13.65 -6.95 19.54
CA ASN A 878 14.46 -7.71 20.48
C ASN A 878 15.77 -6.98 20.81
N ALA A 879 16.21 -7.06 22.08
CA ALA A 879 17.45 -6.42 22.54
C ALA A 879 18.68 -6.91 21.78
N ASP A 880 18.77 -8.22 21.54
CA ASP A 880 19.87 -8.82 20.77
C ASP A 880 20.07 -8.26 19.36
N ASP A 881 18.99 -7.84 18.73
CA ASP A 881 19.03 -7.25 17.39
C ASP A 881 19.45 -5.76 17.40
N LYS A 882 19.48 -5.14 18.57
CA LYS A 882 19.81 -3.72 18.76
C LYS A 882 21.15 -3.48 19.40
N ILE A 883 21.67 -4.45 20.17
CA ILE A 883 22.97 -4.34 20.81
C ILE A 883 24.06 -4.25 19.75
N HIS A 884 24.93 -3.28 19.90
CA HIS A 884 26.00 -3.03 18.94
C HIS A 884 27.27 -2.61 19.66
N ALA A 885 28.39 -3.20 19.28
CA ALA A 885 29.72 -2.83 19.75
C ALA A 885 30.70 -2.87 18.58
N ARG A 886 31.64 -1.94 18.60
CA ARG A 886 32.74 -1.90 17.64
C ARG A 886 34.04 -1.53 18.34
N GLY A 887 35.08 -2.30 18.04
CA GLY A 887 36.45 -1.88 18.29
C GLY A 887 37.03 -1.27 17.01
N ARG A 888 37.83 -2.04 16.26
CA ARG A 888 38.30 -1.68 14.91
C ARG A 888 37.46 -2.39 13.86
N GLY A 889 37.25 -1.74 12.68
CA GLY A 889 36.44 -2.32 11.61
C GLY A 889 36.63 -1.61 10.28
N ARG A 890 35.69 -1.86 9.36
CA ARG A 890 35.72 -1.30 8.01
C ARG A 890 35.53 0.22 8.02
N THR A 891 36.26 0.88 7.12
CA THR A 891 36.23 2.34 6.94
C THR A 891 35.71 2.68 5.53
N CYS A 892 35.15 3.87 5.38
CA CYS A 892 34.75 4.41 4.09
C CYS A 892 36.01 4.67 3.24
N PHE A 893 35.97 4.31 1.96
CA PHE A 893 37.12 4.49 1.06
C PHE A 893 37.48 5.99 0.84
N LEU A 894 36.47 6.84 0.68
CA LEU A 894 36.66 8.25 0.36
C LEU A 894 37.17 9.06 1.55
N THR A 895 36.51 8.97 2.71
CA THR A 895 36.80 9.78 3.89
C THR A 895 37.71 9.08 4.90
N ARG A 896 37.94 7.80 4.77
CA ARG A 896 38.61 6.90 5.71
C ARG A 896 38.01 6.90 7.13
N GLN A 897 36.83 7.48 7.29
CA GLN A 897 36.10 7.42 8.54
C GLN A 897 35.46 6.05 8.72
N PRO A 898 35.22 5.59 9.96
CA PRO A 898 34.48 4.37 10.22
C PRO A 898 33.12 4.38 9.52
N ASN A 899 32.71 3.22 8.95
CA ASN A 899 31.40 3.10 8.35
C ASN A 899 30.29 3.36 9.37
N GLU A 900 29.11 3.77 8.90
CA GLU A 900 27.92 3.96 9.70
C GLU A 900 27.03 2.71 9.64
N GLY A 901 26.31 2.45 10.74
CA GLY A 901 25.28 1.42 10.82
C GLY A 901 25.79 0.06 11.33
N ARG A 902 24.97 -0.56 12.18
CA ARG A 902 25.25 -1.87 12.81
C ARG A 902 25.46 -2.98 11.77
N ALA A 903 24.69 -2.98 10.69
CA ALA A 903 24.78 -3.98 9.63
C ALA A 903 26.17 -4.00 8.95
N ASN A 904 26.84 -2.84 8.88
CA ASN A 904 28.17 -2.69 8.28
C ASN A 904 29.31 -2.85 9.30
N GLY A 905 28.99 -3.22 10.56
CA GLY A 905 29.95 -3.20 11.64
C GLY A 905 30.48 -1.78 11.89
N GLY A 906 29.62 -0.78 11.74
CA GLY A 906 29.99 0.63 11.83
C GLY A 906 30.21 1.12 13.24
N ALA A 907 30.76 2.33 13.37
CA ALA A 907 30.97 2.99 14.65
C ALA A 907 29.73 3.77 15.11
N LEU A 908 29.70 4.11 16.38
CA LEU A 908 28.75 5.07 16.93
C LEU A 908 29.15 6.48 16.50
N ARG A 909 28.17 7.31 16.20
CA ARG A 909 28.39 8.69 15.79
C ARG A 909 28.56 9.59 17.01
N VAL A 910 29.65 10.36 17.04
CA VAL A 910 29.77 11.54 17.90
C VAL A 910 29.23 12.72 17.12
N GLY A 911 28.00 13.13 17.42
CA GLY A 911 27.34 14.22 16.73
C GLY A 911 27.84 15.60 17.18
N GLU A 912 27.25 16.65 16.62
CA GLU A 912 27.59 18.04 16.94
C GLU A 912 27.25 18.40 18.39
N MET A 913 26.14 17.89 18.93
CA MET A 913 25.71 18.13 20.32
C MET A 913 26.66 17.44 21.31
N GLU A 914 27.17 16.25 21.02
CA GLU A 914 28.16 15.56 21.83
C GLU A 914 29.51 16.26 21.82
N LYS A 915 29.92 16.81 20.66
CA LYS A 915 31.07 17.69 20.55
C LYS A 915 30.90 18.93 21.45
N ASP A 916 29.73 19.56 21.43
CA ASP A 916 29.42 20.74 22.22
C ASP A 916 29.51 20.45 23.72
N ALA A 917 29.01 19.29 24.16
CA ALA A 917 29.10 18.84 25.54
C ALA A 917 30.58 18.65 25.97
N LEU A 918 31.42 18.03 25.13
CA LEU A 918 32.83 17.83 25.40
C LEU A 918 33.59 19.18 25.49
N LEU A 919 33.25 20.14 24.61
CA LEU A 919 33.80 21.48 24.67
C LEU A 919 33.40 22.24 25.97
N ALA A 920 32.13 22.13 26.35
CA ALA A 920 31.62 22.75 27.58
C ALA A 920 32.31 22.22 28.85
N HIS A 921 32.68 20.93 28.84
CA HIS A 921 33.45 20.31 29.92
C HIS A 921 34.96 20.57 29.88
N SER A 922 35.44 21.35 28.89
CA SER A 922 36.85 21.68 28.71
C SER A 922 37.79 20.46 28.67
N VAL A 923 37.41 19.41 27.90
CA VAL A 923 38.16 18.17 27.75
C VAL A 923 38.75 18.01 26.32
N PRO A 924 39.72 18.88 25.92
CA PRO A 924 40.21 18.89 24.54
C PRO A 924 40.88 17.58 24.14
N HIS A 925 41.56 16.90 25.06
CA HIS A 925 42.21 15.61 24.77
C HIS A 925 41.22 14.51 24.37
N VAL A 926 40.06 14.44 25.05
CA VAL A 926 38.99 13.48 24.72
C VAL A 926 38.40 13.83 23.36
N LEU A 927 38.22 15.13 23.10
CA LEU A 927 37.68 15.61 21.82
C LEU A 927 38.60 15.21 20.66
N VAL A 928 39.93 15.48 20.77
CA VAL A 928 40.90 15.08 19.75
C VAL A 928 40.98 13.55 19.58
N GLU A 929 40.92 12.82 20.66
CA GLU A 929 40.91 11.37 20.60
C GLU A 929 39.69 10.84 19.85
N ARG A 930 38.49 11.30 20.18
CA ARG A 930 37.24 10.84 19.56
C ARG A 930 37.10 11.27 18.10
N LEU A 931 37.46 12.52 17.75
CA LEU A 931 37.26 13.05 16.42
C LEU A 931 38.42 12.78 15.44
N MET A 932 39.59 12.42 15.92
CA MET A 932 40.73 12.18 15.08
C MET A 932 41.39 10.78 15.31
N HIS A 933 41.92 10.49 16.49
CA HIS A 933 42.70 9.27 16.72
C HIS A 933 41.85 7.99 16.61
N SER A 934 40.61 8.00 17.11
CA SER A 934 39.68 6.87 16.99
C SER A 934 38.90 6.87 15.67
N SER A 935 39.08 7.86 14.82
CA SER A 935 38.31 8.02 13.56
C SER A 935 39.26 7.85 12.34
N ASP A 936 39.82 8.96 11.86
CA ASP A 936 40.51 9.06 10.57
C ASP A 936 41.86 9.75 10.65
N ALA A 937 42.62 9.50 11.71
CA ALA A 937 43.97 10.06 11.87
C ALA A 937 44.85 9.76 10.64
N TYR A 938 45.49 10.79 10.13
CA TYR A 938 46.37 10.73 8.97
C TYR A 938 47.61 11.64 9.19
N GLU A 939 48.79 11.12 8.86
CA GLU A 939 50.00 11.91 8.91
C GLU A 939 50.20 12.67 7.61
N MET A 940 50.25 13.97 7.67
CA MET A 940 50.42 14.86 6.54
C MET A 940 51.72 15.66 6.68
N GLY A 941 52.51 15.73 5.63
CA GLY A 941 53.70 16.58 5.58
C GLY A 941 53.29 18.03 5.35
N VAL A 942 53.71 18.89 6.23
CA VAL A 942 53.50 20.35 6.12
C VAL A 942 54.87 21.07 6.07
N CYS A 943 55.08 21.89 5.07
CA CYS A 943 56.30 22.65 4.95
C CYS A 943 56.24 23.95 5.82
N ALA A 944 57.34 24.51 6.18
CA ALA A 944 57.44 25.81 6.85
C ALA A 944 56.77 26.97 6.05
N CYS A 945 56.65 26.84 4.72
CA CYS A 945 55.89 27.76 3.88
C CYS A 945 54.35 27.61 4.01
N GLY A 946 53.87 26.64 4.82
CA GLY A 946 52.45 26.39 5.03
C GLY A 946 51.81 25.45 3.97
N LEU A 947 52.51 25.02 2.95
CA LEU A 947 51.99 24.24 1.86
C LEU A 947 52.10 22.73 2.14
N THR A 948 51.09 21.99 1.74
CA THR A 948 50.97 20.55 1.91
C THR A 948 51.16 19.79 0.60
N HIS A 949 50.64 20.35 -0.51
CA HIS A 949 50.68 19.70 -1.82
C HIS A 949 52.03 19.67 -2.50
N SER A 950 52.94 20.50 -2.07
CA SER A 950 54.32 20.58 -2.60
C SER A 950 55.27 19.63 -1.89
N VAL A 951 54.85 18.92 -0.83
CA VAL A 951 55.68 17.99 -0.05
C VAL A 951 55.71 16.62 -0.68
N ARG A 952 56.90 16.15 -1.09
CA ARG A 952 57.14 14.78 -1.58
C ARG A 952 58.36 14.20 -0.91
N GLY A 953 58.29 12.96 -0.40
CA GLY A 953 59.44 12.31 0.25
C GLY A 953 60.00 13.07 1.46
N GLY A 954 59.18 13.84 2.17
CA GLY A 954 59.57 14.64 3.33
C GLY A 954 60.25 16.00 3.02
N VAL A 955 60.36 16.38 1.75
CA VAL A 955 60.94 17.66 1.31
C VAL A 955 59.93 18.44 0.48
N CYS A 956 59.87 19.74 0.69
CA CYS A 956 59.02 20.65 -0.09
C CYS A 956 59.69 20.99 -1.44
N ASN A 957 59.01 20.69 -2.53
CA ASN A 957 59.50 20.98 -3.88
C ASN A 957 59.57 22.47 -4.21
N ARG A 958 58.87 23.35 -3.43
CA ARG A 958 58.83 24.82 -3.66
C ARG A 958 60.00 25.54 -2.97
N CYS A 959 60.31 25.20 -1.73
CA CYS A 959 61.30 25.90 -0.93
C CYS A 959 62.48 25.02 -0.51
N ALA A 960 62.53 23.76 -0.98
CA ALA A 960 63.61 22.77 -0.71
C ALA A 960 63.85 22.52 0.78
N SER A 961 62.97 22.90 1.69
CA SER A 961 63.06 22.69 3.11
C SER A 961 62.46 21.37 3.55
N ALA A 962 62.97 20.79 4.65
CA ALA A 962 62.38 19.62 5.25
C ALA A 962 60.97 19.91 5.77
N ALA A 963 60.02 18.98 5.47
CA ALA A 963 58.64 19.10 5.93
C ALA A 963 58.50 18.48 7.31
N LYS A 964 57.70 19.08 8.17
CA LYS A 964 57.27 18.49 9.44
C LYS A 964 56.02 17.63 9.21
N THR A 965 55.97 16.47 9.84
CA THR A 965 54.77 15.63 9.87
C THR A 965 53.79 16.16 10.92
N MET A 966 52.55 16.32 10.52
CA MET A 966 51.45 16.72 11.41
C MET A 966 50.33 15.71 11.29
N THR A 967 49.77 15.24 12.41
CA THR A 967 48.62 14.38 12.43
C THR A 967 47.37 15.22 12.28
N VAL A 968 46.55 14.90 11.27
CA VAL A 968 45.31 15.61 10.94
C VAL A 968 44.20 14.59 10.63
N PRO A 969 42.95 14.96 10.76
CA PRO A 969 41.85 14.12 10.24
C PRO A 969 41.97 13.96 8.70
N TYR A 970 41.80 12.75 8.19
CA TYR A 970 41.84 12.51 6.74
C TYR A 970 40.77 13.31 5.96
N ALA A 971 39.58 13.50 6.55
CA ALA A 971 38.54 14.33 5.97
C ALA A 971 38.99 15.78 5.78
N PHE A 972 39.80 16.33 6.70
CA PHE A 972 40.40 17.64 6.55
C PHE A 972 41.43 17.67 5.40
N LYS A 973 42.30 16.68 5.29
CA LYS A 973 43.21 16.52 4.15
C LYS A 973 42.45 16.45 2.83
N LEU A 974 41.34 15.73 2.77
CA LEU A 974 40.46 15.67 1.60
C LEU A 974 39.88 17.04 1.26
N LEU A 975 39.36 17.76 2.26
CA LEU A 975 38.84 19.11 2.08
C LEU A 975 39.93 20.05 1.52
N VAL A 976 41.16 20.02 2.03
CA VAL A 976 42.28 20.83 1.50
C VAL A 976 42.53 20.50 0.03
N GLN A 977 42.50 19.22 -0.36
CA GLN A 977 42.68 18.83 -1.76
C GLN A 977 41.51 19.27 -2.66
N GLU A 978 40.29 19.23 -2.16
CA GLU A 978 39.09 19.69 -2.89
C GLU A 978 39.17 21.20 -3.11
N LEU A 979 39.55 21.99 -2.09
CA LEU A 979 39.76 23.43 -2.22
C LEU A 979 40.87 23.74 -3.22
N GLN A 980 41.98 23.01 -3.19
CA GLN A 980 43.07 23.15 -4.17
C GLN A 980 42.59 22.82 -5.60
N SER A 981 41.70 21.85 -5.77
CA SER A 981 41.10 21.53 -7.08
C SER A 981 40.25 22.68 -7.65
N MET A 982 39.73 23.53 -6.77
CA MET A 982 39.01 24.76 -7.10
C MET A 982 39.91 25.97 -7.21
N CYS A 983 41.24 25.81 -7.33
CA CYS A 983 42.26 26.86 -7.41
C CYS A 983 42.37 27.72 -6.15
N ILE A 984 41.96 27.19 -4.98
CA ILE A 984 42.11 27.89 -3.69
C ILE A 984 43.36 27.33 -2.98
N GLU A 985 44.35 28.16 -2.73
CA GLU A 985 45.55 27.76 -1.99
C GLU A 985 45.28 27.79 -0.49
N VAL A 986 45.48 26.65 0.16
CA VAL A 986 45.31 26.48 1.61
C VAL A 986 46.71 26.42 2.23
N LYS A 987 47.03 27.38 3.16
CA LYS A 987 48.27 27.40 3.95
C LYS A 987 47.95 27.07 5.39
N LEU A 988 48.67 26.10 5.93
CA LEU A 988 48.62 25.75 7.35
C LEU A 988 49.79 26.50 8.07
N LYS A 989 49.42 27.20 9.15
CA LYS A 989 50.36 27.99 9.95
C LYS A 989 50.74 27.23 11.22
#